data_26f951431d1fc24c9e78e9bfa9e748d2
#
_entry.id   26f951431d1fc24c9e78e9bfa9e748d2
#
_cell.length_a   1.000
_cell.length_b   1.000
_cell.length_c   1.000
_cell.angle_alpha   90.00
_cell.angle_beta   90.00
_cell.angle_gamma   90.00
#
_symmetry.space_group_name_H-M   'P 1'
#
loop_
_entity.id
_entity.type
_entity.pdbx_description
1 polymer ?
#
loop_
_entity_poly.entity_id
_entity_poly.type
_entity_poly.pdbx_seq_one_letter_code
_entity_poly.pdbx_strand_id
1 'polypeptide(L)'
;MPNDTTRHLIRAVAAIWALAAAAHALTIYRIGGESLPPPKIDAPYEFVQLDWAAADPDLHGTLDQLEIANGSVAPKRLDPDINLTPLIESDFGGEILVLEWAGWKNRETEDEAVFDGNPETAYLGDGHYIRVTGLGPQTKIWLFDLGGRFLLDRIRLFPREKFKTHRFIEKFLIGINDGDPLKDGTREYRLRFADFDADIVHNISENTRPDLDLSIPRVPVRFLLFEGPENTRGIWEIAEFEIYGIGPAPFAGYTSNIIDLGGPASIGPLTWGGRQEPGAKVELRMRAGDDGDPNNYWRLTFRGDERSRFDENGKPLDLRAYQRVESGAKAGITHDTEHWAFWNTAFDFAQQSGDMKALKPRQYVQVRADFESTDQASSQLDYLQFAVSIPPVVSTALAEIAPVAVPAGEVSTFSYKIKPRFVPGDLGFDSIAIDTPARVAGVDAVRIGGVDVEFSLAEIGPMGFVVRIPPVDTQLTDELIEVDFRGEIFKFGTLFTGRVFHSERPHEIAQNLTPGDADPLVDADRLQVDLMDLGQRTIQAVRLSSPVLTPNGDGVDDEITIEYDLLNLAGGVPVRIAVHDLAGRTLGRVVDDMASSGRTIVSWDGRSADGSLLGPGVYVLRLEVDADSGLDAIERVVSIAY
;
A
#
# COMPACT_ATOMS: atom_id res chain seq x y z
N MET A 1 -38.78 26.67 7.73
CA MET A 1 -38.66 26.04 9.05
C MET A 1 -39.45 24.73 9.03
N PRO A 2 -38.83 23.57 8.94
CA PRO A 2 -39.50 22.29 9.12
C PRO A 2 -39.49 21.92 10.60
N ASN A 3 -40.61 21.41 11.05
CA ASN A 3 -40.98 21.16 12.44
C ASN A 3 -40.08 20.15 13.16
N ASP A 4 -39.77 20.45 14.41
CA ASP A 4 -39.01 19.62 15.38
C ASP A 4 -39.56 18.18 15.60
N THR A 5 -40.79 17.92 15.21
CA THR A 5 -41.41 16.59 15.31
C THR A 5 -40.83 15.54 14.37
N THR A 6 -40.23 15.94 13.25
CA THR A 6 -39.64 15.01 12.29
C THR A 6 -38.23 14.50 12.74
N ARG A 7 -37.54 15.30 13.54
CA ARG A 7 -36.20 14.89 14.09
C ARG A 7 -36.33 13.88 15.23
N HIS A 8 -37.42 13.89 15.98
CA HIS A 8 -37.64 12.88 17.04
C HIS A 8 -38.14 11.54 16.50
N LEU A 9 -38.85 11.53 15.35
CA LEU A 9 -39.26 10.27 14.71
C LEU A 9 -38.07 9.53 14.08
N ILE A 10 -37.12 10.25 13.49
CA ILE A 10 -35.90 9.62 12.90
C ILE A 10 -34.99 9.05 13.98
N ARG A 11 -34.89 9.71 15.16
CA ARG A 11 -34.13 9.17 16.30
C ARG A 11 -34.84 8.00 17.00
N ALA A 12 -36.15 7.96 17.02
CA ALA A 12 -36.92 6.84 17.58
C ALA A 12 -36.91 5.61 16.68
N VAL A 13 -36.84 5.77 15.36
CA VAL A 13 -36.71 4.65 14.41
C VAL A 13 -35.32 4.06 14.45
N ALA A 14 -34.27 4.88 14.59
CA ALA A 14 -32.90 4.40 14.77
C ALA A 14 -32.69 3.65 16.10
N ALA A 15 -33.39 4.06 17.18
CA ALA A 15 -33.31 3.39 18.47
C ALA A 15 -34.10 2.06 18.55
N ILE A 16 -35.10 1.86 17.70
CA ILE A 16 -35.91 0.62 17.64
C ILE A 16 -35.20 -0.43 16.78
N TRP A 17 -34.37 -0.04 15.81
CA TRP A 17 -33.53 -0.99 15.04
C TRP A 17 -32.32 -1.49 15.82
N ALA A 18 -31.83 -0.76 16.83
CA ALA A 18 -30.74 -1.20 17.71
C ALA A 18 -31.13 -2.32 18.70
N LEU A 19 -32.43 -2.67 18.83
CA LEU A 19 -32.91 -3.72 19.74
C LEU A 19 -33.35 -5.00 19.03
N ALA A 20 -33.25 -5.09 17.70
CA ALA A 20 -33.58 -6.28 16.92
C ALA A 20 -32.39 -6.82 16.09
N ALA A 21 -31.18 -6.27 16.25
CA ALA A 21 -29.96 -6.84 15.71
C ALA A 21 -29.51 -8.02 16.59
N ALA A 22 -30.27 -9.12 16.54
CA ALA A 22 -29.82 -10.40 17.05
C ALA A 22 -28.69 -10.88 16.13
N ALA A 23 -27.46 -10.59 16.57
CA ALA A 23 -26.28 -11.43 16.43
C ALA A 23 -26.01 -12.05 15.03
N HIS A 24 -25.69 -11.25 14.06
CA HIS A 24 -24.79 -11.75 13.02
C HIS A 24 -23.36 -11.38 13.47
N ALA A 25 -22.60 -12.35 13.93
CA ALA A 25 -21.22 -12.12 14.34
C ALA A 25 -20.35 -11.68 13.15
N LEU A 26 -20.78 -11.96 11.92
CA LEU A 26 -20.07 -11.64 10.68
C LEU A 26 -20.75 -10.52 9.92
N THR A 27 -20.02 -9.44 9.64
CA THR A 27 -20.44 -8.35 8.77
C THR A 27 -19.47 -8.19 7.61
N ILE A 28 -19.96 -8.06 6.38
CA ILE A 28 -19.15 -7.87 5.19
C ILE A 28 -19.37 -6.46 4.66
N TYR A 29 -18.29 -5.70 4.55
CA TYR A 29 -18.25 -4.38 3.94
C TYR A 29 -17.71 -4.50 2.53
N ARG A 30 -18.40 -3.87 1.55
CA ARG A 30 -17.93 -3.75 0.18
C ARG A 30 -18.04 -2.30 -0.27
N ILE A 31 -16.96 -1.78 -0.83
CA ILE A 31 -16.90 -0.47 -1.48
C ILE A 31 -16.91 -0.70 -2.99
N GLY A 32 -17.83 -0.08 -3.70
CA GLY A 32 -18.02 -0.30 -5.14
C GLY A 32 -18.62 -1.65 -5.50
N GLY A 33 -18.65 -1.98 -6.79
CA GLY A 33 -19.20 -3.24 -7.29
C GLY A 33 -20.71 -3.39 -7.03
N GLU A 34 -21.50 -2.31 -7.11
CA GLU A 34 -22.94 -2.31 -6.85
C GLU A 34 -23.71 -3.25 -7.78
N SER A 35 -23.18 -3.52 -8.98
CA SER A 35 -23.75 -4.48 -9.92
C SER A 35 -23.50 -5.95 -9.55
N LEU A 36 -22.59 -6.21 -8.61
CA LEU A 36 -22.23 -7.56 -8.18
C LEU A 36 -23.21 -8.05 -7.10
N PRO A 37 -23.60 -9.32 -7.13
CA PRO A 37 -24.41 -9.87 -6.05
C PRO A 37 -23.64 -9.89 -4.72
N PRO A 38 -24.31 -9.85 -3.56
CA PRO A 38 -23.68 -10.09 -2.27
C PRO A 38 -22.88 -11.39 -2.27
N PRO A 39 -21.79 -11.49 -1.50
CA PRO A 39 -20.98 -12.71 -1.39
C PRO A 39 -21.83 -13.91 -0.96
N LYS A 40 -21.60 -15.07 -1.55
CA LYS A 40 -22.25 -16.32 -1.13
C LYS A 40 -21.40 -16.97 -0.05
N ILE A 41 -21.86 -16.92 1.19
CA ILE A 41 -21.24 -17.57 2.36
C ILE A 41 -22.28 -18.49 2.99
N ASP A 42 -21.85 -19.67 3.41
CA ASP A 42 -22.73 -20.67 4.08
C ASP A 42 -22.85 -20.37 5.59
N ALA A 43 -23.12 -19.10 5.92
CA ALA A 43 -23.35 -18.63 7.29
C ALA A 43 -24.22 -17.37 7.25
N PRO A 44 -24.98 -17.08 8.32
CA PRO A 44 -25.63 -15.79 8.48
C PRO A 44 -24.63 -14.64 8.55
N TYR A 45 -24.83 -13.59 7.78
CA TYR A 45 -24.01 -12.37 7.80
C TYR A 45 -24.82 -11.14 7.49
N GLU A 46 -24.33 -9.97 7.90
CA GLU A 46 -24.80 -8.66 7.49
C GLU A 46 -23.97 -8.17 6.30
N PHE A 47 -24.59 -7.55 5.30
CA PHE A 47 -23.90 -6.99 4.14
C PHE A 47 -24.08 -5.48 4.09
N VAL A 48 -22.97 -4.75 4.10
CA VAL A 48 -22.91 -3.30 4.04
C VAL A 48 -22.26 -2.90 2.72
N GLN A 49 -23.08 -2.28 1.83
CA GLN A 49 -22.62 -1.72 0.58
C GLN A 49 -22.23 -0.26 0.78
N LEU A 50 -21.03 0.12 0.37
CA LEU A 50 -20.50 1.49 0.37
C LEU A 50 -20.23 1.93 -1.07
N ASP A 51 -20.49 3.21 -1.35
CA ASP A 51 -20.27 3.81 -2.67
C ASP A 51 -18.91 4.49 -2.74
N TRP A 52 -18.22 4.36 -3.89
CA TRP A 52 -16.99 5.11 -4.17
C TRP A 52 -17.19 6.64 -4.05
N ALA A 53 -18.33 7.13 -4.55
CA ALA A 53 -18.66 8.55 -4.54
C ALA A 53 -18.94 9.12 -3.14
N ALA A 54 -19.07 8.27 -2.12
CA ALA A 54 -19.29 8.71 -0.74
C ALA A 54 -18.02 9.28 -0.08
N ALA A 55 -16.86 9.23 -0.75
CA ALA A 55 -15.61 9.79 -0.22
C ALA A 55 -15.78 11.30 0.03
N ASP A 56 -15.60 11.71 1.30
CA ASP A 56 -15.79 13.08 1.78
C ASP A 56 -14.55 13.53 2.59
N PRO A 57 -13.89 14.63 2.20
CA PRO A 57 -12.75 15.17 2.94
C PRO A 57 -13.06 15.50 4.41
N ASP A 58 -14.28 15.86 4.75
CA ASP A 58 -14.71 16.11 6.14
C ASP A 58 -14.80 14.81 6.97
N LEU A 59 -14.78 13.65 6.30
CA LEU A 59 -14.75 12.30 6.87
C LEU A 59 -13.44 11.57 6.53
N HIS A 60 -12.39 12.32 6.19
CA HIS A 60 -11.07 11.82 5.80
C HIS A 60 -11.03 10.98 4.51
N GLY A 61 -12.11 11.00 3.72
CA GLY A 61 -12.19 10.36 2.42
C GLY A 61 -11.66 11.25 1.30
N THR A 62 -11.14 10.64 0.23
CA THR A 62 -10.73 11.37 -0.99
C THR A 62 -11.00 10.53 -2.23
N LEU A 63 -11.40 11.22 -3.30
CA LEU A 63 -11.50 10.68 -4.65
C LEU A 63 -10.74 11.63 -5.58
N ASP A 64 -9.49 11.32 -5.87
CA ASP A 64 -8.58 12.21 -6.63
C ASP A 64 -8.30 11.64 -8.01
N GLN A 65 -8.65 12.41 -9.05
CA GLN A 65 -8.45 12.09 -10.47
C GLN A 65 -8.94 10.69 -10.89
N LEU A 66 -10.00 10.21 -10.24
CA LEU A 66 -10.69 8.98 -10.59
C LEU A 66 -12.05 9.29 -11.23
N GLU A 67 -12.44 8.45 -12.17
CA GLU A 67 -13.80 8.37 -12.69
C GLU A 67 -14.50 7.11 -12.18
N ILE A 68 -15.79 7.24 -11.90
CA ILE A 68 -16.65 6.13 -11.47
C ILE A 68 -17.52 5.74 -12.65
N ALA A 69 -17.42 4.49 -13.08
CA ALA A 69 -18.25 3.96 -14.16
C ALA A 69 -18.69 2.53 -13.84
N ASN A 70 -20.01 2.28 -13.88
CA ASN A 70 -20.61 0.96 -13.65
C ASN A 70 -20.21 0.31 -12.30
N GLY A 71 -19.99 1.14 -11.25
CA GLY A 71 -19.59 0.66 -9.93
C GLY A 71 -18.10 0.39 -9.76
N SER A 72 -17.28 0.63 -10.79
CA SER A 72 -15.83 0.53 -10.77
C SER A 72 -15.18 1.91 -10.78
N VAL A 73 -13.94 2.01 -10.32
CA VAL A 73 -13.11 3.23 -10.41
C VAL A 73 -11.88 2.99 -11.28
N ALA A 74 -11.51 4.02 -12.04
CA ALA A 74 -10.30 4.06 -12.85
C ALA A 74 -9.75 5.48 -12.91
N PRO A 75 -8.44 5.69 -13.17
CA PRO A 75 -7.89 7.01 -13.44
C PRO A 75 -8.63 7.70 -14.59
N LYS A 76 -9.04 8.97 -14.38
CA LYS A 76 -9.69 9.79 -15.40
C LYS A 76 -8.89 9.77 -16.69
N ARG A 77 -9.59 9.57 -17.82
CA ARG A 77 -8.96 9.49 -19.12
C ARG A 77 -9.24 10.74 -19.95
N LEU A 78 -8.17 11.34 -20.47
CA LEU A 78 -8.28 12.48 -21.38
C LEU A 78 -8.46 11.98 -22.81
N ASP A 79 -9.40 12.64 -23.51
CA ASP A 79 -9.62 12.47 -24.96
C ASP A 79 -8.84 13.58 -25.68
N PRO A 80 -7.96 13.22 -26.63
CA PRO A 80 -7.13 14.20 -27.35
C PRO A 80 -7.92 15.18 -28.24
N ASP A 81 -9.19 14.92 -28.47
CA ASP A 81 -10.07 15.77 -29.27
C ASP A 81 -10.97 16.69 -28.43
N ILE A 82 -10.90 16.57 -27.09
CA ILE A 82 -11.69 17.40 -26.17
C ILE A 82 -10.83 18.53 -25.60
N ASN A 83 -11.31 19.78 -25.76
CA ASN A 83 -10.72 20.94 -25.09
C ASN A 83 -10.98 20.87 -23.58
N LEU A 84 -9.91 20.80 -22.79
CA LEU A 84 -9.98 20.67 -21.32
C LEU A 84 -10.27 22.01 -20.63
N THR A 85 -9.99 23.14 -21.27
CA THR A 85 -10.03 24.45 -20.61
C THR A 85 -11.39 24.74 -19.92
N PRO A 86 -12.56 24.53 -20.55
CA PRO A 86 -13.85 24.76 -19.90
C PRO A 86 -14.18 23.70 -18.81
N LEU A 87 -13.45 22.59 -18.77
CA LEU A 87 -13.66 21.46 -17.84
C LEU A 87 -12.78 21.55 -16.58
N ILE A 88 -11.81 22.46 -16.56
CA ILE A 88 -10.83 22.55 -15.45
C ILE A 88 -11.54 22.66 -14.10
N GLU A 89 -12.51 23.56 -13.98
CA GLU A 89 -13.21 23.80 -12.70
C GLU A 89 -14.31 22.79 -12.43
N SER A 90 -15.08 22.40 -13.48
CA SER A 90 -16.25 21.53 -13.30
C SER A 90 -15.91 20.07 -13.10
N ASP A 91 -14.93 19.55 -13.84
CA ASP A 91 -14.67 18.12 -13.94
C ASP A 91 -13.36 17.68 -13.28
N PHE A 92 -12.37 18.58 -13.23
CA PHE A 92 -11.05 18.26 -12.70
C PHE A 92 -10.77 18.87 -11.31
N GLY A 93 -11.66 19.76 -10.82
CA GLY A 93 -11.50 20.42 -9.52
C GLY A 93 -10.30 21.37 -9.46
N GLY A 94 -9.90 21.88 -10.64
CA GLY A 94 -8.85 22.86 -10.79
C GLY A 94 -9.36 24.29 -10.72
N GLU A 95 -8.49 25.24 -11.07
CA GLU A 95 -8.84 26.67 -11.12
C GLU A 95 -7.98 27.42 -12.14
N ILE A 96 -8.47 28.56 -12.63
CA ILE A 96 -7.74 29.44 -13.51
C ILE A 96 -7.43 30.73 -12.77
N LEU A 97 -6.15 30.98 -12.53
CA LEU A 97 -5.65 32.11 -11.76
C LEU A 97 -4.99 33.17 -12.64
N VAL A 98 -5.06 34.40 -12.19
CA VAL A 98 -4.40 35.55 -12.80
C VAL A 98 -3.37 36.11 -11.85
N LEU A 99 -2.19 36.45 -12.36
CA LEU A 99 -1.17 37.12 -11.58
C LEU A 99 -1.42 38.62 -11.48
N GLU A 100 -1.52 39.13 -10.26
CA GLU A 100 -1.55 40.55 -9.96
C GLU A 100 -0.41 40.95 -9.01
N TRP A 101 -0.31 42.26 -8.75
CA TRP A 101 0.73 42.86 -7.90
C TRP A 101 0.78 42.25 -6.47
N ALA A 102 -0.35 41.70 -5.99
CA ALA A 102 -0.48 41.12 -4.66
C ALA A 102 -0.30 39.59 -4.65
N GLY A 103 -0.26 38.94 -5.81
CA GLY A 103 -0.16 37.49 -5.97
C GLY A 103 -1.22 36.92 -6.92
N TRP A 104 -1.41 35.62 -6.85
CA TRP A 104 -2.43 34.91 -7.63
C TRP A 104 -3.83 35.22 -7.09
N LYS A 105 -4.75 35.48 -7.98
CA LYS A 105 -6.19 35.64 -7.70
C LYS A 105 -7.02 34.91 -8.76
N ASN A 106 -8.29 34.67 -8.47
CA ASN A 106 -9.23 34.13 -9.45
C ASN A 106 -9.33 35.07 -10.66
N ARG A 107 -9.59 34.49 -11.84
CA ARG A 107 -9.77 35.23 -13.09
C ARG A 107 -10.89 36.26 -13.00
N GLU A 108 -10.79 37.30 -13.79
CA GLU A 108 -11.83 38.31 -13.92
C GLU A 108 -12.80 37.98 -15.08
N THR A 109 -13.94 38.64 -15.11
CA THR A 109 -14.95 38.45 -16.17
C THR A 109 -14.39 38.67 -17.57
N GLU A 110 -13.39 39.55 -17.71
CA GLU A 110 -12.70 39.80 -19.01
C GLU A 110 -11.87 38.62 -19.48
N ASP A 111 -11.35 37.80 -18.53
CA ASP A 111 -10.57 36.63 -18.84
C ASP A 111 -11.45 35.45 -19.30
N GLU A 112 -12.73 35.43 -18.88
CA GLU A 112 -13.67 34.36 -19.25
C GLU A 112 -13.83 34.18 -20.74
N ALA A 113 -13.73 35.26 -21.50
CA ALA A 113 -13.81 35.26 -22.96
C ALA A 113 -12.74 34.41 -23.68
N VAL A 114 -11.72 33.95 -22.97
CA VAL A 114 -10.64 33.09 -23.52
C VAL A 114 -10.90 31.60 -23.26
N PHE A 115 -11.90 31.31 -22.42
CA PHE A 115 -12.16 29.99 -21.86
C PHE A 115 -13.62 29.54 -22.02
N ASP A 116 -14.45 30.37 -22.71
CA ASP A 116 -15.91 30.17 -22.79
C ASP A 116 -16.34 29.25 -23.94
N GLY A 117 -15.36 28.80 -24.76
CA GLY A 117 -15.62 27.96 -25.93
C GLY A 117 -16.32 28.70 -27.08
N ASN A 118 -16.32 30.04 -27.05
CA ASN A 118 -16.95 30.89 -28.08
C ASN A 118 -15.92 31.70 -28.86
N PRO A 119 -15.54 31.30 -30.06
CA PRO A 119 -14.50 31.98 -30.85
C PRO A 119 -14.86 33.39 -31.31
N GLU A 120 -16.05 33.90 -31.00
CA GLU A 120 -16.49 35.27 -31.30
C GLU A 120 -16.24 36.27 -30.15
N THR A 121 -15.97 35.78 -28.95
CA THR A 121 -15.52 36.55 -27.78
C THR A 121 -14.00 36.56 -27.71
N ALA A 122 -13.38 37.48 -26.98
CA ALA A 122 -11.93 37.50 -26.83
C ALA A 122 -11.49 38.35 -25.64
N TYR A 123 -10.38 37.97 -25.02
CA TYR A 123 -9.61 38.87 -24.18
C TYR A 123 -8.82 39.86 -25.07
N LEU A 124 -8.86 41.13 -24.70
CA LEU A 124 -8.16 42.21 -25.39
C LEU A 124 -6.97 42.67 -24.56
N GLY A 125 -5.76 42.44 -25.04
CA GLY A 125 -4.54 43.01 -24.47
C GLY A 125 -4.38 44.47 -24.98
N ASP A 126 -4.63 45.44 -24.13
CA ASP A 126 -4.64 46.87 -24.48
C ASP A 126 -3.37 47.62 -24.02
N GLY A 127 -2.34 46.90 -23.60
CA GLY A 127 -1.09 47.47 -23.12
C GLY A 127 -1.05 47.83 -21.64
N HIS A 128 -2.08 47.47 -20.88
CA HIS A 128 -1.99 47.48 -19.43
C HIS A 128 -1.04 46.37 -18.95
N TYR A 129 -0.13 46.70 -18.05
CA TYR A 129 0.87 45.76 -17.56
C TYR A 129 0.95 45.75 -16.02
N ILE A 130 1.25 44.57 -15.49
CA ILE A 130 1.49 44.37 -14.08
C ILE A 130 2.99 44.45 -13.83
N ARG A 131 3.41 45.30 -12.87
CA ARG A 131 4.78 45.23 -12.34
C ARG A 131 4.91 44.14 -11.30
N VAL A 132 5.57 43.07 -11.65
CA VAL A 132 6.00 42.04 -10.70
C VAL A 132 7.45 42.34 -10.32
N THR A 133 7.74 42.37 -9.02
CA THR A 133 9.09 42.64 -8.49
C THR A 133 10.07 41.57 -9.02
N GLY A 134 11.11 42.01 -9.74
CA GLY A 134 12.13 41.12 -10.33
C GLY A 134 11.84 40.65 -11.75
N LEU A 135 10.65 40.89 -12.27
CA LEU A 135 10.28 40.66 -13.67
C LEU A 135 10.04 41.99 -14.38
N GLY A 136 10.26 42.03 -15.67
CA GLY A 136 9.91 43.22 -16.48
C GLY A 136 8.41 43.50 -16.46
N PRO A 137 7.96 44.64 -17.06
CA PRO A 137 6.53 44.89 -17.20
C PRO A 137 5.91 43.84 -18.12
N GLN A 138 4.84 43.19 -17.60
CA GLN A 138 4.12 42.11 -18.29
C GLN A 138 2.66 42.48 -18.44
N THR A 139 2.03 42.08 -19.54
CA THR A 139 0.67 42.48 -19.83
C THR A 139 -0.37 41.54 -19.18
N LYS A 140 -0.14 40.24 -19.17
CA LYS A 140 -1.07 39.26 -18.61
C LYS A 140 -0.36 37.95 -18.32
N ILE A 141 -0.64 37.35 -17.16
CA ILE A 141 -0.17 35.99 -16.80
C ILE A 141 -1.36 35.20 -16.29
N TRP A 142 -1.63 34.08 -16.95
CA TRP A 142 -2.61 33.09 -16.50
C TRP A 142 -1.90 31.84 -16.00
N LEU A 143 -2.42 31.27 -14.92
CA LEU A 143 -2.02 29.98 -14.37
C LEU A 143 -3.24 29.06 -14.35
N PHE A 144 -3.16 27.99 -15.10
CA PHE A 144 -4.16 26.94 -15.14
C PHE A 144 -3.74 25.84 -14.17
N ASP A 145 -4.36 25.75 -13.00
CA ASP A 145 -4.28 24.56 -12.15
C ASP A 145 -5.29 23.55 -12.69
N LEU A 146 -4.80 22.43 -13.20
CA LEU A 146 -5.63 21.37 -13.76
C LEU A 146 -6.32 20.51 -12.67
N GLY A 147 -6.14 20.85 -11.39
CA GLY A 147 -6.68 20.08 -10.27
C GLY A 147 -5.98 18.75 -10.00
N GLY A 148 -5.16 18.27 -10.93
CA GLY A 148 -4.39 17.03 -10.86
C GLY A 148 -3.29 17.00 -11.91
N ARG A 149 -2.49 15.93 -11.90
CA ARG A 149 -1.42 15.73 -12.90
C ARG A 149 -1.97 15.01 -14.11
N PHE A 150 -1.76 15.57 -15.29
CA PHE A 150 -2.20 14.99 -16.57
C PHE A 150 -1.08 15.03 -17.61
N LEU A 151 -1.17 14.18 -18.63
CA LEU A 151 -0.31 14.23 -19.80
C LEU A 151 -0.94 15.16 -20.83
N LEU A 152 -0.39 16.35 -20.99
CA LEU A 152 -0.84 17.28 -22.02
C LEU A 152 -0.22 16.89 -23.36
N ASP A 153 -0.95 17.12 -24.44
CA ASP A 153 -0.50 16.86 -25.81
C ASP A 153 -0.18 18.16 -26.54
N ARG A 154 -1.10 19.11 -26.49
CA ARG A 154 -0.98 20.38 -27.22
C ARG A 154 -1.81 21.49 -26.60
N ILE A 155 -1.48 22.71 -27.02
CA ILE A 155 -2.23 23.92 -26.75
C ILE A 155 -2.57 24.55 -28.08
N ARG A 156 -3.79 25.04 -28.23
CA ARG A 156 -4.17 25.87 -29.35
C ARG A 156 -4.58 27.26 -28.86
N LEU A 157 -4.16 28.31 -29.56
CA LEU A 157 -4.59 29.67 -29.29
C LEU A 157 -4.74 30.46 -30.60
N PHE A 158 -5.78 31.24 -30.64
CA PHE A 158 -6.10 32.04 -31.85
C PHE A 158 -6.97 33.27 -31.50
N PRO A 159 -6.89 34.35 -32.31
CA PRO A 159 -7.77 35.50 -32.21
C PRO A 159 -9.09 35.23 -32.90
N ARG A 160 -10.08 36.12 -32.72
CA ARG A 160 -11.34 36.08 -33.48
C ARG A 160 -11.08 36.13 -34.97
N GLU A 161 -11.84 35.40 -35.76
CA GLU A 161 -11.67 35.34 -37.23
C GLU A 161 -11.65 36.71 -37.86
N LYS A 162 -12.49 37.65 -37.41
CA LYS A 162 -12.56 39.03 -37.89
C LYS A 162 -11.24 39.81 -37.75
N PHE A 163 -10.41 39.47 -36.78
CA PHE A 163 -9.19 40.21 -36.44
C PHE A 163 -7.92 39.40 -36.64
N LYS A 164 -8.03 38.25 -37.25
CA LYS A 164 -6.98 37.26 -37.47
C LYS A 164 -5.72 37.79 -38.16
N THR A 165 -5.86 38.81 -39.00
CA THR A 165 -4.74 39.36 -39.77
C THR A 165 -3.91 40.42 -39.04
N HIS A 166 -4.38 40.95 -37.89
CA HIS A 166 -3.72 42.11 -37.26
C HIS A 166 -3.84 42.21 -35.74
N ARG A 167 -4.47 41.21 -35.07
CA ARG A 167 -4.56 41.22 -33.61
C ARG A 167 -4.08 39.94 -32.97
N PHE A 168 -3.42 39.05 -33.71
CA PHE A 168 -2.83 37.87 -33.10
C PHE A 168 -1.64 38.23 -32.20
N ILE A 169 -1.36 37.39 -31.21
CA ILE A 169 -0.28 37.63 -30.28
C ILE A 169 1.08 37.33 -30.93
N GLU A 170 2.02 38.28 -30.86
CA GLU A 170 3.32 38.17 -31.50
C GLU A 170 4.42 37.62 -30.59
N LYS A 171 4.26 37.77 -29.27
CA LYS A 171 5.26 37.35 -28.29
C LYS A 171 4.59 36.79 -27.03
N PHE A 172 5.03 35.64 -26.55
CA PHE A 172 4.52 35.04 -25.31
C PHE A 172 5.42 33.89 -24.84
N LEU A 173 5.20 33.44 -23.58
CA LEU A 173 5.80 32.25 -22.99
C LEU A 173 4.71 31.25 -22.58
N ILE A 174 5.02 29.95 -22.73
CA ILE A 174 4.27 28.88 -22.13
C ILE A 174 5.19 28.10 -21.19
N GLY A 175 4.76 27.90 -19.96
CA GLY A 175 5.47 27.14 -18.95
C GLY A 175 4.61 26.01 -18.39
N ILE A 176 5.24 24.98 -17.86
CA ILE A 176 4.60 23.84 -17.20
C ILE A 176 5.25 23.60 -15.84
N ASN A 177 4.46 23.02 -14.91
CA ASN A 177 4.94 22.54 -13.63
C ASN A 177 4.09 21.31 -13.22
N ASP A 178 4.71 20.31 -12.58
CA ASP A 178 4.05 19.06 -12.18
C ASP A 178 3.35 19.12 -10.81
N GLY A 179 3.41 20.29 -10.15
CA GLY A 179 2.81 20.50 -8.83
C GLY A 179 3.71 20.06 -7.66
N ASP A 180 4.97 19.73 -7.91
CA ASP A 180 5.95 19.55 -6.85
C ASP A 180 6.41 20.93 -6.31
N PRO A 181 6.11 21.28 -5.06
CA PRO A 181 6.48 22.57 -4.48
C PRO A 181 7.99 22.74 -4.27
N LEU A 182 8.77 21.66 -4.37
CA LEU A 182 10.24 21.68 -4.22
C LEU A 182 10.97 21.70 -5.56
N LYS A 183 10.25 21.69 -6.68
CA LYS A 183 10.84 21.68 -8.00
C LYS A 183 11.28 23.07 -8.41
N ASP A 184 12.58 23.23 -8.69
CA ASP A 184 13.13 24.43 -9.32
C ASP A 184 12.74 24.45 -10.81
N GLY A 185 12.19 25.58 -11.28
CA GLY A 185 11.85 25.81 -12.69
C GLY A 185 12.90 26.65 -13.40
N THR A 186 12.83 26.67 -14.74
CA THR A 186 13.69 27.54 -15.57
C THR A 186 13.27 29.00 -15.52
N ARG A 187 12.07 29.28 -15.02
CA ARG A 187 11.55 30.63 -14.76
C ARG A 187 10.89 30.68 -13.40
N GLU A 188 11.35 31.62 -12.57
CA GLU A 188 10.91 31.80 -11.19
C GLU A 188 10.01 33.05 -11.09
N TYR A 189 8.85 32.89 -10.45
CA TYR A 189 7.98 33.99 -10.07
C TYR A 189 8.05 34.13 -8.55
N ARG A 190 8.70 35.19 -8.06
CA ARG A 190 8.86 35.47 -6.64
C ARG A 190 7.92 36.59 -6.24
N LEU A 191 6.83 36.22 -5.62
CA LEU A 191 5.77 37.13 -5.20
C LEU A 191 5.72 37.26 -3.70
N ARG A 192 5.24 38.39 -3.19
CA ARG A 192 5.16 38.64 -1.74
C ARG A 192 4.38 37.56 -0.97
N PHE A 193 3.40 36.92 -1.59
CA PHE A 193 2.51 35.95 -0.96
C PHE A 193 2.43 34.61 -1.68
N ALA A 194 3.10 34.45 -2.81
CA ALA A 194 3.12 33.18 -3.54
C ALA A 194 4.34 33.10 -4.47
N ASP A 195 5.16 32.10 -4.24
CA ASP A 195 6.25 31.75 -5.15
C ASP A 195 5.75 30.67 -6.12
N PHE A 196 6.20 30.73 -7.37
CA PHE A 196 5.87 29.75 -8.37
C PHE A 196 7.02 29.58 -9.36
N ASP A 197 7.36 28.36 -9.69
CA ASP A 197 8.39 28.01 -10.64
C ASP A 197 7.79 27.26 -11.82
N ALA A 198 8.19 27.61 -13.05
CA ALA A 198 7.74 26.95 -14.26
C ALA A 198 8.92 26.56 -15.16
N ASP A 199 8.81 25.40 -15.81
CA ASP A 199 9.68 25.04 -16.92
C ASP A 199 9.14 25.63 -18.22
N ILE A 200 9.86 26.55 -18.85
CA ILE A 200 9.43 27.15 -20.10
C ILE A 200 9.59 26.14 -21.24
N VAL A 201 8.48 25.75 -21.84
CA VAL A 201 8.41 24.83 -22.99
C VAL A 201 8.29 25.58 -24.33
N HIS A 202 7.70 26.77 -24.34
CA HIS A 202 7.67 27.65 -25.50
C HIS A 202 8.05 29.06 -25.10
N ASN A 203 9.02 29.64 -25.82
CA ASN A 203 9.43 31.03 -25.72
C ASN A 203 9.34 31.63 -27.13
N ILE A 204 8.21 32.23 -27.45
CA ILE A 204 7.92 32.80 -28.75
C ILE A 204 8.22 34.29 -28.72
N SER A 205 9.22 34.74 -29.43
CA SER A 205 9.63 36.16 -29.52
C SER A 205 9.07 36.89 -30.72
N GLU A 206 8.76 36.17 -31.81
CA GLU A 206 8.23 36.71 -33.06
C GLU A 206 7.29 35.71 -33.71
N ASN A 207 6.01 35.78 -33.36
CA ASN A 207 4.98 34.98 -34.01
C ASN A 207 4.44 35.69 -35.24
N THR A 208 4.31 34.96 -36.34
CA THR A 208 3.77 35.47 -37.63
C THR A 208 2.49 34.78 -38.04
N ARG A 209 1.99 33.83 -37.22
CA ARG A 209 0.78 33.03 -37.49
C ARG A 209 -0.33 33.39 -36.51
N PRO A 210 -1.55 33.62 -37.01
CA PRO A 210 -2.68 33.90 -36.13
C PRO A 210 -3.15 32.66 -35.35
N ASP A 211 -3.16 31.49 -35.99
CA ASP A 211 -3.56 30.23 -35.37
C ASP A 211 -2.31 29.46 -34.96
N LEU A 212 -2.20 29.20 -33.70
CA LEU A 212 -1.10 28.43 -33.13
C LEU A 212 -1.60 27.09 -32.61
N ASP A 213 -0.86 26.04 -32.93
CA ASP A 213 -0.99 24.70 -32.42
C ASP A 213 0.39 24.26 -31.94
N LEU A 214 0.56 24.17 -30.62
CA LEU A 214 1.85 24.02 -29.96
C LEU A 214 1.85 22.70 -29.15
N SER A 215 2.77 21.80 -29.50
CA SER A 215 2.93 20.55 -28.77
C SER A 215 3.51 20.79 -27.37
N ILE A 216 3.05 20.04 -26.39
CA ILE A 216 3.57 20.03 -25.03
C ILE A 216 4.38 18.75 -24.81
N PRO A 217 5.51 18.79 -24.09
CA PRO A 217 6.22 17.58 -23.69
C PRO A 217 5.30 16.61 -22.91
N ARG A 218 5.36 15.32 -23.24
CA ARG A 218 4.56 14.26 -22.58
C ARG A 218 5.11 13.92 -21.20
N VAL A 219 4.99 14.84 -20.28
CA VAL A 219 5.35 14.70 -18.86
C VAL A 219 4.13 15.01 -18.01
N PRO A 220 4.04 14.53 -16.78
CA PRO A 220 2.96 14.92 -15.87
C PRO A 220 2.95 16.43 -15.65
N VAL A 221 1.83 17.09 -15.94
CA VAL A 221 1.61 18.54 -15.78
C VAL A 221 0.41 18.73 -14.88
N ARG A 222 0.55 19.52 -13.82
CA ARG A 222 -0.55 20.05 -13.02
C ARG A 222 -0.84 21.50 -13.35
N PHE A 223 0.22 22.30 -13.48
CA PHE A 223 0.09 23.72 -13.75
C PHE A 223 0.62 24.05 -15.15
N LEU A 224 -0.22 24.74 -15.91
CA LEU A 224 0.18 25.37 -17.17
C LEU A 224 0.19 26.87 -16.97
N LEU A 225 1.27 27.52 -17.40
CA LEU A 225 1.44 28.95 -17.31
C LEU A 225 1.44 29.56 -18.70
N PHE A 226 0.67 30.63 -18.90
CA PHE A 226 0.78 31.54 -20.04
C PHE A 226 1.26 32.91 -19.56
N GLU A 227 2.30 33.44 -20.18
CA GLU A 227 2.80 34.79 -19.96
C GLU A 227 2.72 35.57 -21.24
N GLY A 228 1.87 36.59 -21.28
CA GLY A 228 1.69 37.50 -22.39
C GLY A 228 2.88 38.43 -22.61
N PRO A 229 2.84 39.26 -23.71
CA PRO A 229 3.96 40.09 -24.05
C PRO A 229 4.16 41.26 -23.10
N GLU A 230 5.41 41.59 -22.88
CA GLU A 230 5.78 42.86 -22.27
C GLU A 230 5.51 43.99 -23.26
N ASN A 231 4.74 44.99 -22.86
CA ASN A 231 4.60 46.29 -23.48
C ASN A 231 4.44 46.25 -25.01
N THR A 232 3.25 45.94 -25.52
CA THR A 232 2.95 45.89 -26.95
C THR A 232 2.64 47.26 -27.54
N ARG A 233 3.03 47.46 -28.78
CA ARG A 233 2.66 48.67 -29.58
C ARG A 233 1.30 48.53 -30.29
N GLY A 234 0.39 47.75 -29.78
CA GLY A 234 -0.89 47.49 -30.41
C GLY A 234 -1.80 46.63 -29.56
N ILE A 235 -3.03 46.56 -30.01
CA ILE A 235 -4.02 45.67 -29.41
C ILE A 235 -3.79 44.26 -29.97
N TRP A 236 -3.60 43.30 -29.09
CA TRP A 236 -3.63 41.88 -29.42
C TRP A 236 -4.86 41.23 -28.76
N GLU A 237 -5.29 40.09 -29.24
CA GLU A 237 -6.40 39.35 -28.65
C GLU A 237 -6.19 37.84 -28.71
N ILE A 238 -6.78 37.15 -27.78
CA ILE A 238 -6.95 35.70 -27.79
C ILE A 238 -8.46 35.45 -27.65
N ALA A 239 -9.07 34.79 -28.65
CA ALA A 239 -10.45 34.36 -28.59
C ALA A 239 -10.57 33.06 -27.79
N GLU A 240 -9.70 32.09 -28.04
CA GLU A 240 -9.67 30.83 -27.35
C GLU A 240 -8.25 30.41 -26.98
N PHE A 241 -8.09 29.91 -25.77
CA PHE A 241 -6.92 29.19 -25.28
C PHE A 241 -7.34 27.77 -24.93
N GLU A 242 -7.10 26.84 -25.83
CA GLU A 242 -7.54 25.46 -25.72
C GLU A 242 -6.38 24.58 -25.25
N ILE A 243 -6.65 23.70 -24.30
CA ILE A 243 -5.69 22.74 -23.75
C ILE A 243 -6.18 21.34 -24.09
N TYR A 244 -5.30 20.50 -24.61
CA TYR A 244 -5.59 19.11 -24.97
C TYR A 244 -4.62 18.16 -24.27
N GLY A 245 -5.14 17.03 -23.83
CA GLY A 245 -4.37 16.00 -23.16
C GLY A 245 -4.69 14.60 -23.68
N ILE A 246 -3.90 13.63 -23.28
CA ILE A 246 -4.06 12.23 -23.72
C ILE A 246 -3.90 11.26 -22.58
N GLY A 247 -4.57 10.12 -22.73
CA GLY A 247 -4.37 8.97 -21.85
C GLY A 247 -4.95 9.14 -20.45
N PRO A 248 -4.71 8.18 -19.57
CA PRO A 248 -5.18 8.23 -18.20
C PRO A 248 -4.36 9.20 -17.36
N ALA A 249 -4.95 9.72 -16.28
CA ALA A 249 -4.22 10.47 -15.26
C ALA A 249 -3.03 9.63 -14.74
N PRO A 250 -1.79 10.15 -14.78
CA PRO A 250 -0.61 9.38 -14.35
C PRO A 250 -0.66 8.95 -12.90
N PHE A 251 -1.32 9.75 -12.06
CA PHE A 251 -1.52 9.48 -10.64
C PHE A 251 -2.97 9.77 -10.29
N ALA A 252 -3.60 8.82 -9.64
CA ALA A 252 -4.96 8.94 -9.12
C ALA A 252 -5.07 8.19 -7.80
N GLY A 253 -6.03 8.53 -6.95
CA GLY A 253 -6.13 7.95 -5.64
C GLY A 253 -7.53 7.91 -5.06
N TYR A 254 -7.81 6.86 -4.33
CA TYR A 254 -8.99 6.71 -3.51
C TYR A 254 -8.58 6.49 -2.05
N THR A 255 -9.22 7.22 -1.14
CA THR A 255 -9.18 6.89 0.29
C THR A 255 -10.62 6.87 0.78
N SER A 256 -11.04 5.80 1.43
CA SER A 256 -12.39 5.72 1.98
C SER A 256 -12.58 6.73 3.11
N ASN A 257 -13.82 7.11 3.38
CA ASN A 257 -14.16 7.68 4.68
C ASN A 257 -13.70 6.73 5.79
N ILE A 258 -13.57 7.25 7.00
CA ILE A 258 -13.42 6.39 8.18
C ILE A 258 -14.71 5.57 8.32
N ILE A 259 -14.58 4.26 8.32
CA ILE A 259 -15.67 3.29 8.47
C ILE A 259 -15.77 2.93 9.94
N ASP A 260 -16.85 3.32 10.60
CA ASP A 260 -17.17 2.91 11.98
C ASP A 260 -17.87 1.55 11.94
N LEU A 261 -17.25 0.55 12.55
CA LEU A 261 -17.77 -0.82 12.64
C LEU A 261 -18.83 -0.98 13.73
N GLY A 262 -19.04 0.04 14.58
CA GLY A 262 -19.99 0.01 15.69
C GLY A 262 -19.44 -0.56 17.00
N GLY A 263 -18.22 -1.07 16.98
CA GLY A 263 -17.49 -1.59 18.14
C GLY A 263 -16.17 -2.25 17.75
N PRO A 264 -15.32 -2.59 18.72
CA PRO A 264 -14.09 -3.34 18.45
C PRO A 264 -14.40 -4.65 17.72
N ALA A 265 -13.70 -4.91 16.62
CA ALA A 265 -13.93 -6.05 15.73
C ALA A 265 -12.63 -6.78 15.39
N SER A 266 -12.72 -8.09 15.20
CA SER A 266 -11.71 -8.83 14.46
C SER A 266 -11.88 -8.55 12.98
N ILE A 267 -10.83 -8.08 12.31
CA ILE A 267 -10.85 -7.63 10.93
C ILE A 267 -10.17 -8.69 10.06
N GLY A 268 -10.87 -9.17 9.05
CA GLY A 268 -10.37 -10.13 8.07
C GLY A 268 -9.60 -9.49 6.93
N PRO A 269 -9.11 -10.31 5.99
CA PRO A 269 -8.37 -9.84 4.83
C PRO A 269 -9.16 -8.85 3.98
N LEU A 270 -8.46 -7.85 3.43
CA LEU A 270 -8.98 -7.04 2.32
C LEU A 270 -8.92 -7.87 1.05
N THR A 271 -10.03 -7.98 0.34
CA THR A 271 -10.13 -8.62 -0.97
C THR A 271 -10.58 -7.59 -2.01
N TRP A 272 -10.22 -7.80 -3.25
CA TRP A 272 -10.56 -6.87 -4.33
C TRP A 272 -10.75 -7.59 -5.66
N GLY A 273 -11.47 -6.94 -6.53
CA GLY A 273 -11.58 -7.29 -7.94
C GLY A 273 -11.20 -6.12 -8.82
N GLY A 274 -10.60 -6.40 -9.96
CA GLY A 274 -10.17 -5.38 -10.90
C GLY A 274 -9.16 -5.92 -11.90
N ARG A 275 -8.62 -5.01 -12.70
CA ARG A 275 -7.56 -5.31 -13.67
C ARG A 275 -6.42 -4.31 -13.58
N GLN A 276 -5.22 -4.79 -13.80
CA GLN A 276 -4.00 -3.99 -13.91
C GLN A 276 -3.35 -4.31 -15.25
N GLU A 277 -3.24 -3.31 -16.13
CA GLU A 277 -2.56 -3.47 -17.42
C GLU A 277 -1.04 -3.47 -17.23
N PRO A 278 -0.27 -4.19 -18.10
CA PRO A 278 1.18 -4.16 -18.03
C PRO A 278 1.73 -2.74 -18.17
N GLY A 279 2.51 -2.30 -17.20
CA GLY A 279 3.05 -0.93 -17.14
C GLY A 279 2.26 0.03 -16.25
N ALA A 280 1.07 -0.34 -15.81
CA ALA A 280 0.32 0.37 -14.77
C ALA A 280 0.49 -0.32 -13.40
N LYS A 281 0.21 0.40 -12.31
CA LYS A 281 0.31 -0.11 -10.94
C LYS A 281 -0.88 0.32 -10.10
N VAL A 282 -1.33 -0.58 -9.22
CA VAL A 282 -2.30 -0.27 -8.16
C VAL A 282 -1.72 -0.73 -6.82
N GLU A 283 -1.64 0.18 -5.87
CA GLU A 283 -1.23 -0.13 -4.50
C GLU A 283 -2.43 -0.01 -3.57
N LEU A 284 -2.77 -1.12 -2.93
CA LEU A 284 -3.86 -1.20 -1.97
C LEU A 284 -3.30 -1.24 -0.56
N ARG A 285 -3.86 -0.43 0.32
CA ARG A 285 -3.47 -0.34 1.73
C ARG A 285 -4.71 -0.26 2.62
N MET A 286 -4.54 -0.70 3.84
CA MET A 286 -5.55 -0.64 4.89
C MET A 286 -4.93 -0.16 6.19
N ARG A 287 -5.70 0.54 7.03
CA ARG A 287 -5.34 0.87 8.41
C ARG A 287 -6.56 0.81 9.30
N ALA A 288 -6.35 0.69 10.61
CA ALA A 288 -7.43 0.64 11.56
C ALA A 288 -7.08 1.38 12.86
N GLY A 289 -8.10 1.84 13.55
CA GLY A 289 -7.97 2.70 14.74
C GLY A 289 -9.01 2.44 15.82
N ASP A 290 -8.77 3.06 16.98
CA ASP A 290 -9.65 2.99 18.15
C ASP A 290 -10.62 4.18 18.21
N ASP A 291 -10.41 5.23 17.42
CA ASP A 291 -11.27 6.42 17.34
C ASP A 291 -11.54 6.85 15.89
N GLY A 292 -12.36 7.87 15.71
CA GLY A 292 -12.82 8.33 14.39
C GLY A 292 -11.88 9.31 13.68
N ASP A 293 -10.69 9.61 14.19
CA ASP A 293 -9.76 10.57 13.57
C ASP A 293 -8.31 10.07 13.58
N PRO A 294 -7.75 9.69 12.41
CA PRO A 294 -6.39 9.14 12.32
C PRO A 294 -5.29 10.18 12.46
N ASN A 295 -5.62 11.43 12.74
CA ASN A 295 -4.70 12.56 12.69
C ASN A 295 -4.65 13.35 13.98
N ASN A 296 -3.47 13.88 14.27
CA ASN A 296 -3.25 14.94 15.25
C ASN A 296 -3.04 16.27 14.52
N TYR A 297 -3.78 17.31 14.89
CA TYR A 297 -3.74 18.64 14.29
C TYR A 297 -2.95 19.60 15.14
N TRP A 298 -2.05 20.36 14.51
CA TRP A 298 -1.14 21.26 15.19
C TRP A 298 -1.36 22.70 14.73
N ARG A 299 -1.41 23.62 15.70
CA ARG A 299 -1.36 25.05 15.44
C ARG A 299 -0.15 25.68 16.13
N LEU A 300 0.34 26.79 15.62
CA LEU A 300 1.32 27.61 16.30
C LEU A 300 0.67 28.29 17.50
N THR A 301 1.42 28.36 18.60
CA THR A 301 1.03 29.20 19.74
C THR A 301 1.26 30.68 19.38
N PHE A 302 0.75 31.58 20.19
CA PHE A 302 0.95 33.02 19.98
C PHE A 302 2.44 33.45 19.96
N ARG A 303 3.34 32.61 20.44
CA ARG A 303 4.80 32.84 20.38
C ARG A 303 5.40 32.54 19.02
N GLY A 304 4.70 31.77 18.19
CA GLY A 304 5.09 31.44 16.82
C GLY A 304 6.19 30.39 16.67
N ASP A 305 6.81 29.93 17.75
CA ASP A 305 7.91 28.96 17.79
C ASP A 305 7.50 27.60 18.39
N GLU A 306 6.39 27.56 19.07
CA GLU A 306 5.84 26.34 19.68
C GLU A 306 4.54 25.92 18.98
N ARG A 307 4.32 24.61 18.85
CA ARG A 307 3.09 24.05 18.34
C ARG A 307 2.26 23.40 19.43
N SER A 308 0.93 23.45 19.31
CA SER A 308 -0.04 22.87 20.24
C SER A 308 -1.11 22.08 19.49
N ARG A 309 -1.56 20.97 20.09
CA ARG A 309 -2.74 20.19 19.62
C ARG A 309 -4.07 20.75 20.15
N PHE A 310 -4.02 21.79 20.98
CA PHE A 310 -5.19 22.35 21.66
C PHE A 310 -5.52 23.74 21.12
N ASP A 311 -6.81 24.07 21.10
CA ASP A 311 -7.29 25.43 20.85
C ASP A 311 -6.93 26.38 22.01
N GLU A 312 -7.36 27.64 21.96
CA GLU A 312 -7.11 28.65 23.01
C GLU A 312 -7.84 28.35 24.32
N ASN A 313 -8.87 27.49 24.29
CA ASN A 313 -9.65 27.07 25.43
C ASN A 313 -9.17 25.76 26.04
N GLY A 314 -8.10 25.17 25.49
CA GLY A 314 -7.55 23.88 25.93
C GLY A 314 -8.31 22.66 25.44
N LYS A 315 -9.16 22.80 24.39
CA LYS A 315 -9.84 21.67 23.74
C LYS A 315 -8.92 21.11 22.63
N PRO A 316 -8.79 19.78 22.49
CA PRO A 316 -8.08 19.17 21.37
C PRO A 316 -8.65 19.65 20.02
N LEU A 317 -7.78 19.92 19.05
CA LEU A 317 -8.18 20.26 17.70
C LEU A 317 -8.68 18.99 16.98
N ASP A 318 -9.88 19.05 16.46
CA ASP A 318 -10.41 18.14 15.44
C ASP A 318 -10.21 18.73 14.04
N LEU A 319 -10.52 17.97 12.99
CA LEU A 319 -10.41 18.41 11.60
C LEU A 319 -11.11 19.74 11.34
N ARG A 320 -12.36 19.89 11.83
CA ARG A 320 -13.16 21.11 11.62
C ARG A 320 -12.61 22.32 12.35
N ALA A 321 -12.06 22.13 13.55
CA ALA A 321 -11.38 23.20 14.28
C ALA A 321 -10.09 23.61 13.58
N TYR A 322 -9.32 22.65 13.09
CA TYR A 322 -8.09 22.91 12.34
C TYR A 322 -8.33 23.63 11.01
N GLN A 323 -9.38 23.27 10.27
CA GLN A 323 -9.74 23.97 9.03
C GLN A 323 -9.96 25.47 9.25
N ARG A 324 -10.50 25.87 10.43
CA ARG A 324 -10.76 27.27 10.80
C ARG A 324 -9.54 28.02 11.32
N VAL A 325 -8.45 27.32 11.61
CA VAL A 325 -7.18 27.97 11.97
C VAL A 325 -6.67 28.77 10.77
N GLU A 326 -6.24 30.02 11.02
CA GLU A 326 -5.64 30.86 9.97
C GLU A 326 -4.44 30.14 9.33
N SER A 327 -4.26 30.30 8.02
CA SER A 327 -3.21 29.59 7.25
C SER A 327 -1.83 29.76 7.86
N GLY A 328 -1.47 30.98 8.29
CA GLY A 328 -0.17 31.27 8.93
C GLY A 328 0.00 30.69 10.34
N ALA A 329 -1.09 30.23 10.97
CA ALA A 329 -1.06 29.60 12.28
C ALA A 329 -1.17 28.06 12.22
N LYS A 330 -1.40 27.47 11.06
CA LYS A 330 -1.40 26.01 10.87
C LYS A 330 0.03 25.48 10.97
N ALA A 331 0.27 24.53 11.88
CA ALA A 331 1.58 23.94 12.14
C ALA A 331 1.71 22.48 11.68
N GLY A 332 0.79 22.05 10.82
CA GLY A 332 0.81 20.73 10.18
C GLY A 332 -0.13 19.72 10.82
N ILE A 333 -0.21 18.57 10.17
CA ILE A 333 -0.99 17.40 10.58
C ILE A 333 -0.02 16.24 10.71
N THR A 334 -0.15 15.46 11.78
CA THR A 334 0.65 14.25 11.98
C THR A 334 -0.28 13.04 12.20
N HIS A 335 0.19 11.86 11.86
CA HIS A 335 -0.53 10.63 12.17
C HIS A 335 -0.70 10.44 13.68
N ASP A 336 -1.86 9.98 14.12
CA ASP A 336 -2.10 9.59 15.51
C ASP A 336 -1.60 8.17 15.77
N THR A 337 -0.38 8.06 16.27
CA THR A 337 0.27 6.78 16.57
C THR A 337 -0.26 6.10 17.82
N GLU A 338 -1.02 6.81 18.66
CA GLU A 338 -1.58 6.29 19.90
C GLU A 338 -2.83 5.44 19.62
N HIS A 339 -3.71 5.93 18.74
CA HIS A 339 -5.01 5.30 18.48
C HIS A 339 -5.09 4.62 17.11
N TRP A 340 -4.21 4.94 16.16
CA TRP A 340 -4.25 4.41 14.80
C TRP A 340 -2.98 3.67 14.41
N ALA A 341 -3.15 2.51 13.78
CA ALA A 341 -2.06 1.84 13.06
C ALA A 341 -1.63 2.66 11.84
N PHE A 342 -0.36 2.57 11.46
CA PHE A 342 0.09 3.09 10.17
C PHE A 342 -0.57 2.33 9.02
N TRP A 343 -0.57 2.93 7.83
CA TRP A 343 -0.87 2.19 6.61
C TRP A 343 0.06 0.99 6.51
N ASN A 344 -0.50 -0.19 6.24
CA ASN A 344 0.32 -1.37 6.01
C ASN A 344 1.17 -1.21 4.73
N THR A 345 2.15 -2.08 4.53
CA THR A 345 2.83 -2.24 3.25
C THR A 345 1.81 -2.58 2.17
N ALA A 346 1.95 -1.97 0.98
CA ALA A 346 1.02 -2.22 -0.12
C ALA A 346 0.86 -3.72 -0.40
N PHE A 347 -0.38 -4.15 -0.56
CA PHE A 347 -0.69 -5.51 -0.97
C PHE A 347 -0.32 -5.74 -2.43
N ASP A 348 0.12 -6.95 -2.75
CA ASP A 348 0.33 -7.36 -4.14
C ASP A 348 -1.03 -7.51 -4.84
N PHE A 349 -1.30 -6.68 -5.84
CA PHE A 349 -2.56 -6.64 -6.55
C PHE A 349 -2.94 -8.00 -7.18
N ALA A 350 -1.95 -8.75 -7.64
CA ALA A 350 -2.17 -10.06 -8.29
C ALA A 350 -2.72 -11.13 -7.33
N GLN A 351 -2.50 -10.97 -6.02
CA GLN A 351 -3.00 -11.93 -5.01
C GLN A 351 -4.51 -11.80 -4.77
N GLN A 352 -5.14 -10.69 -5.15
CA GLN A 352 -6.56 -10.38 -4.93
C GLN A 352 -7.01 -10.48 -3.46
N SER A 353 -6.07 -10.57 -2.54
CA SER A 353 -6.29 -10.61 -1.09
C SER A 353 -5.06 -10.14 -0.33
N GLY A 354 -5.26 -9.44 0.78
CA GLY A 354 -4.18 -9.00 1.66
C GLY A 354 -4.63 -8.93 3.11
N ASP A 355 -3.80 -9.41 4.03
CA ASP A 355 -4.10 -9.48 5.45
C ASP A 355 -3.28 -8.47 6.25
N MET A 356 -3.92 -7.80 7.21
CA MET A 356 -3.27 -6.96 8.22
C MET A 356 -2.81 -7.82 9.39
N LYS A 357 -1.59 -8.33 9.30
CA LYS A 357 -1.00 -9.18 10.35
C LYS A 357 -0.83 -8.41 11.66
N ALA A 358 -0.97 -9.12 12.78
CA ALA A 358 -0.75 -8.63 14.15
C ALA A 358 -1.64 -7.44 14.58
N LEU A 359 -2.79 -7.26 13.93
CA LEU A 359 -3.74 -6.21 14.30
C LEU A 359 -4.62 -6.66 15.47
N LYS A 360 -4.62 -5.89 16.56
CA LYS A 360 -5.62 -6.05 17.65
C LYS A 360 -7.02 -5.64 17.15
N PRO A 361 -8.12 -6.06 17.80
CA PRO A 361 -9.46 -5.58 17.48
C PRO A 361 -9.52 -4.06 17.43
N ARG A 362 -10.18 -3.52 16.42
CA ARG A 362 -10.32 -2.08 16.18
C ARG A 362 -11.76 -1.76 15.80
N GLN A 363 -12.22 -0.56 16.16
CA GLN A 363 -13.55 -0.10 15.80
C GLN A 363 -13.61 0.63 14.46
N TYR A 364 -12.51 1.25 14.04
CA TYR A 364 -12.48 2.08 12.85
C TYR A 364 -11.51 1.52 11.81
N VAL A 365 -11.92 1.59 10.55
CA VAL A 365 -11.15 1.09 9.41
C VAL A 365 -11.09 2.16 8.33
N GLN A 366 -9.98 2.22 7.61
CA GLN A 366 -9.84 3.01 6.40
C GLN A 366 -9.05 2.24 5.37
N VAL A 367 -9.47 2.31 4.10
CA VAL A 367 -8.80 1.66 2.96
C VAL A 367 -8.34 2.71 1.96
N ARG A 368 -7.27 2.42 1.23
CA ARG A 368 -6.67 3.30 0.25
C ARG A 368 -6.24 2.53 -0.98
N ALA A 369 -6.46 3.13 -2.16
CA ALA A 369 -5.97 2.66 -3.44
C ALA A 369 -5.25 3.80 -4.15
N ASP A 370 -3.97 3.59 -4.48
CA ASP A 370 -3.14 4.52 -5.25
C ASP A 370 -2.90 3.92 -6.63
N PHE A 371 -3.14 4.70 -7.68
CA PHE A 371 -3.01 4.29 -9.07
C PHE A 371 -1.86 5.04 -9.73
N GLU A 372 -1.01 4.30 -10.42
CA GLU A 372 0.01 4.84 -11.32
C GLU A 372 -0.26 4.32 -12.73
N SER A 373 -0.37 5.24 -13.69
CA SER A 373 -0.66 4.93 -15.09
C SER A 373 0.43 5.47 -16.01
N THR A 374 0.54 4.89 -17.20
CA THR A 374 1.33 5.42 -18.30
C THR A 374 0.40 6.04 -19.35
N ASP A 375 0.94 6.60 -20.43
CA ASP A 375 0.14 7.09 -21.56
C ASP A 375 -0.67 5.98 -22.27
N GLN A 376 -0.25 4.72 -22.14
CA GLN A 376 -0.81 3.55 -22.81
C GLN A 376 -1.56 2.59 -21.87
N ALA A 377 -1.17 2.53 -20.59
CA ALA A 377 -1.65 1.54 -19.65
C ALA A 377 -2.31 2.19 -18.44
N SER A 378 -3.42 1.59 -18.02
CA SER A 378 -4.19 2.01 -16.85
C SER A 378 -4.64 0.79 -16.05
N SER A 379 -5.25 1.04 -14.92
CA SER A 379 -5.83 0.02 -14.05
C SER A 379 -7.26 0.39 -13.69
N GLN A 380 -8.04 -0.61 -13.34
CA GLN A 380 -9.42 -0.45 -12.88
C GLN A 380 -9.62 -1.29 -11.63
N LEU A 381 -10.32 -0.74 -10.66
CA LEU A 381 -10.73 -1.43 -9.44
C LEU A 381 -12.25 -1.54 -9.41
N ASP A 382 -12.76 -2.77 -9.36
CA ASP A 382 -14.18 -3.03 -9.41
C ASP A 382 -14.82 -2.92 -8.02
N TYR A 383 -14.14 -3.45 -7.00
CA TYR A 383 -14.56 -3.35 -5.61
C TYR A 383 -13.38 -3.56 -4.65
N LEU A 384 -13.56 -3.09 -3.42
CA LEU A 384 -12.79 -3.47 -2.22
C LEU A 384 -13.76 -4.11 -1.23
N GLN A 385 -13.37 -5.21 -0.59
CA GLN A 385 -14.24 -5.91 0.35
C GLN A 385 -13.45 -6.48 1.51
N PHE A 386 -13.98 -6.39 2.72
CA PHE A 386 -13.45 -7.07 3.91
C PHE A 386 -14.59 -7.51 4.81
N ALA A 387 -14.32 -8.51 5.64
CA ALA A 387 -15.26 -9.01 6.61
C ALA A 387 -14.78 -8.72 8.03
N VAL A 388 -15.70 -8.56 8.97
CA VAL A 388 -15.41 -8.34 10.38
C VAL A 388 -16.31 -9.19 11.27
N SER A 389 -15.80 -9.60 12.43
CA SER A 389 -16.58 -10.24 13.50
C SER A 389 -16.72 -9.31 14.70
N ILE A 390 -17.97 -9.06 15.11
CA ILE A 390 -18.34 -8.25 16.28
C ILE A 390 -19.31 -9.05 17.14
N PRO A 391 -19.03 -9.27 18.42
CA PRO A 391 -17.81 -8.91 19.16
C PRO A 391 -16.59 -9.68 18.67
N PRO A 392 -15.36 -9.26 19.05
CA PRO A 392 -14.14 -9.98 18.70
C PRO A 392 -14.04 -11.31 19.48
N VAL A 393 -13.13 -12.16 19.05
CA VAL A 393 -12.82 -13.41 19.75
C VAL A 393 -12.29 -13.12 21.15
N VAL A 394 -11.39 -12.14 21.26
CA VAL A 394 -10.81 -11.64 22.50
C VAL A 394 -10.46 -10.17 22.36
N SER A 395 -10.77 -9.33 23.33
CA SER A 395 -10.54 -7.88 23.26
C SER A 395 -9.06 -7.52 23.14
N THR A 396 -8.19 -8.25 23.84
CA THR A 396 -6.73 -8.10 23.71
C THR A 396 -6.07 -9.46 23.90
N ALA A 397 -5.10 -9.81 23.07
CA ALA A 397 -4.25 -10.97 23.23
C ALA A 397 -2.82 -10.60 22.86
N LEU A 398 -2.00 -10.33 23.89
CA LEU A 398 -0.57 -10.13 23.71
C LEU A 398 0.12 -11.47 23.52
N ALA A 399 1.15 -11.51 22.69
CA ALA A 399 1.94 -12.70 22.50
C ALA A 399 3.44 -12.40 22.33
N GLU A 400 4.25 -13.34 22.80
CA GLU A 400 5.70 -13.34 22.68
C GLU A 400 6.24 -14.74 22.48
N ILE A 401 7.47 -14.86 22.01
CA ILE A 401 8.15 -16.13 21.82
C ILE A 401 9.53 -16.11 22.47
N ALA A 402 9.87 -17.20 23.15
CA ALA A 402 11.19 -17.41 23.72
C ALA A 402 11.74 -18.81 23.34
N PRO A 403 13.07 -18.93 23.14
CA PRO A 403 14.09 -17.90 23.12
C PRO A 403 14.00 -17.01 21.88
N VAL A 404 14.48 -15.77 22.00
CA VAL A 404 14.47 -14.79 20.90
C VAL A 404 15.62 -14.97 19.90
N ALA A 405 16.55 -15.87 20.17
CA ALA A 405 17.64 -16.23 19.26
C ALA A 405 18.05 -17.69 19.45
N VAL A 406 18.34 -18.40 18.34
CA VAL A 406 18.72 -19.82 18.34
C VAL A 406 19.82 -20.10 17.29
N PRO A 407 20.55 -21.24 17.43
CA PRO A 407 21.48 -21.70 16.39
C PRO A 407 20.75 -22.01 15.06
N ALA A 408 21.39 -21.71 13.94
CA ALA A 408 20.85 -21.96 12.61
C ALA A 408 20.73 -23.46 12.29
N GLY A 409 19.56 -23.92 11.83
CA GLY A 409 19.31 -25.29 11.37
C GLY A 409 19.40 -26.35 12.46
N GLU A 410 19.39 -25.97 13.73
CA GLU A 410 19.33 -26.90 14.86
C GLU A 410 17.93 -26.94 15.45
N VAL A 411 17.52 -28.12 15.92
CA VAL A 411 16.24 -28.27 16.62
C VAL A 411 16.31 -27.53 17.94
N SER A 412 15.51 -26.49 18.08
CA SER A 412 15.37 -25.69 19.29
C SER A 412 13.96 -25.81 19.85
N THR A 413 13.84 -25.72 21.19
CA THR A 413 12.55 -25.67 21.86
C THR A 413 12.13 -24.23 22.05
N PHE A 414 10.89 -23.92 21.65
CA PHE A 414 10.27 -22.60 21.76
C PHE A 414 9.09 -22.67 22.72
N SER A 415 8.89 -21.62 23.50
CA SER A 415 7.68 -21.37 24.25
C SER A 415 6.98 -20.14 23.67
N TYR A 416 5.81 -20.34 23.10
CA TYR A 416 4.95 -19.29 22.60
C TYR A 416 3.94 -18.93 23.68
N LYS A 417 3.99 -17.72 24.17
CA LYS A 417 3.21 -17.27 25.32
C LYS A 417 2.12 -16.31 24.85
N ILE A 418 0.90 -16.49 25.35
CA ILE A 418 -0.26 -15.68 25.01
C ILE A 418 -0.94 -15.20 26.28
N LYS A 419 -1.15 -13.89 26.39
CA LYS A 419 -1.87 -13.25 27.50
C LYS A 419 -3.19 -12.68 26.99
N PRO A 420 -4.29 -13.45 27.04
CA PRO A 420 -5.60 -12.96 26.66
C PRO A 420 -6.17 -12.05 27.74
N ARG A 421 -6.96 -11.07 27.33
CA ARG A 421 -7.79 -10.24 28.20
C ARG A 421 -9.18 -10.12 27.59
N PHE A 422 -10.15 -10.69 28.27
CA PHE A 422 -11.54 -10.68 27.84
C PHE A 422 -12.34 -9.56 28.47
N VAL A 423 -13.32 -9.04 27.73
CA VAL A 423 -14.39 -8.20 28.25
C VAL A 423 -15.73 -8.92 28.09
N PRO A 424 -16.76 -8.55 28.87
CA PRO A 424 -18.08 -9.16 28.70
C PRO A 424 -18.59 -9.00 27.26
N GLY A 425 -18.90 -10.13 26.62
CA GLY A 425 -19.34 -10.18 25.22
C GLY A 425 -18.34 -10.84 24.27
N ASP A 426 -17.05 -10.89 24.62
CA ASP A 426 -16.05 -11.60 23.80
C ASP A 426 -16.43 -13.07 23.61
N LEU A 427 -16.14 -13.62 22.42
CA LEU A 427 -16.62 -14.93 22.01
C LEU A 427 -15.84 -16.09 22.62
N GLY A 428 -14.59 -15.86 23.04
CA GLY A 428 -13.67 -16.92 23.45
C GLY A 428 -13.10 -17.70 22.27
N PHE A 429 -12.15 -18.59 22.54
CA PHE A 429 -11.50 -19.45 21.55
C PHE A 429 -11.12 -20.82 22.12
N ASP A 430 -10.95 -21.79 21.24
CA ASP A 430 -10.49 -23.14 21.53
C ASP A 430 -9.34 -23.58 20.62
N SER A 431 -8.87 -22.71 19.76
CA SER A 431 -7.87 -23.02 18.75
C SER A 431 -6.85 -21.90 18.61
N ILE A 432 -5.58 -22.29 18.50
CA ILE A 432 -4.43 -21.39 18.30
C ILE A 432 -3.71 -21.85 17.05
N ALA A 433 -3.60 -20.96 16.06
CA ALA A 433 -2.77 -21.15 14.88
C ALA A 433 -1.49 -20.32 15.03
N ILE A 434 -0.35 -20.92 14.74
CA ILE A 434 0.94 -20.24 14.67
C ILE A 434 1.48 -20.41 13.25
N ASP A 435 1.53 -19.29 12.50
CA ASP A 435 2.03 -19.24 11.14
C ASP A 435 3.52 -18.87 11.18
N THR A 436 4.34 -19.72 10.60
CA THR A 436 5.79 -19.52 10.54
C THR A 436 6.40 -20.29 9.37
N PRO A 437 7.44 -19.73 8.70
CA PRO A 437 8.24 -20.48 7.72
C PRO A 437 9.25 -21.43 8.38
N ALA A 438 9.33 -21.49 9.72
CA ALA A 438 10.18 -22.41 10.43
C ALA A 438 9.67 -23.85 10.27
N ARG A 439 10.60 -24.82 10.19
CA ARG A 439 10.25 -26.23 10.18
C ARG A 439 9.88 -26.69 11.59
N VAL A 440 8.59 -26.86 11.86
CA VAL A 440 8.09 -27.33 13.16
C VAL A 440 8.12 -28.86 13.22
N ALA A 441 8.79 -29.40 14.21
CA ALA A 441 8.94 -30.84 14.41
C ALA A 441 7.78 -31.46 15.23
N GLY A 442 7.12 -30.65 16.08
CA GLY A 442 5.98 -31.06 16.89
C GLY A 442 5.73 -30.10 18.04
N VAL A 443 4.54 -30.23 18.65
CA VAL A 443 4.14 -29.52 19.86
C VAL A 443 4.27 -30.49 21.05
N ASP A 444 4.95 -30.06 22.10
CA ASP A 444 5.32 -30.91 23.24
C ASP A 444 4.36 -30.74 24.43
N ALA A 445 3.89 -29.51 24.69
CA ALA A 445 2.98 -29.21 25.80
C ALA A 445 2.15 -27.95 25.52
N VAL A 446 0.97 -27.89 26.14
CA VAL A 446 0.19 -26.65 26.27
C VAL A 446 -0.19 -26.50 27.74
N ARG A 447 0.01 -25.29 28.29
CA ARG A 447 -0.34 -24.93 29.66
C ARG A 447 -1.26 -23.71 29.69
N ILE A 448 -2.19 -23.69 30.62
CA ILE A 448 -3.06 -22.58 30.94
C ILE A 448 -2.92 -22.26 32.42
N GLY A 449 -2.49 -21.07 32.80
CA GLY A 449 -2.22 -20.69 34.19
C GLY A 449 -1.15 -21.59 34.85
N GLY A 450 -0.17 -22.05 34.05
CA GLY A 450 0.90 -22.94 34.52
C GLY A 450 0.48 -24.42 34.71
N VAL A 451 -0.75 -24.79 34.34
CA VAL A 451 -1.27 -26.17 34.43
C VAL A 451 -1.31 -26.79 33.04
N ASP A 452 -0.73 -27.99 32.90
CA ASP A 452 -0.82 -28.77 31.66
C ASP A 452 -2.27 -29.08 31.31
N VAL A 453 -2.65 -28.83 30.05
CA VAL A 453 -3.99 -29.13 29.52
C VAL A 453 -3.90 -30.15 28.39
N GLU A 454 -4.98 -30.91 28.20
CA GLU A 454 -5.09 -31.77 27.02
C GLU A 454 -5.21 -30.90 25.76
N PHE A 455 -4.47 -31.26 24.74
CA PHE A 455 -4.53 -30.62 23.45
C PHE A 455 -4.50 -31.64 22.30
N SER A 456 -4.94 -31.21 21.14
CA SER A 456 -4.79 -32.00 19.91
C SER A 456 -4.14 -31.13 18.81
N LEU A 457 -3.23 -31.74 18.06
CA LEU A 457 -2.64 -31.14 16.90
C LEU A 457 -3.62 -31.27 15.72
N ALA A 458 -4.29 -30.20 15.37
CA ALA A 458 -5.29 -30.19 14.30
C ALA A 458 -4.65 -30.13 12.92
N GLU A 459 -3.53 -29.39 12.79
CA GLU A 459 -2.76 -29.26 11.56
C GLU A 459 -1.28 -29.04 11.89
N ILE A 460 -0.40 -29.57 11.06
CA ILE A 460 1.02 -29.23 11.00
C ILE A 460 1.49 -29.26 9.55
N GLY A 461 2.13 -28.20 9.13
CA GLY A 461 2.55 -28.02 7.74
C GLY A 461 3.82 -27.17 7.60
N PRO A 462 4.25 -26.91 6.37
CA PRO A 462 5.45 -26.12 6.09
C PRO A 462 5.32 -24.64 6.46
N MET A 463 4.09 -24.16 6.69
CA MET A 463 3.80 -22.76 7.00
C MET A 463 3.27 -22.57 8.43
N GLY A 464 3.43 -23.55 9.32
CA GLY A 464 3.01 -23.46 10.71
C GLY A 464 2.18 -24.63 11.19
N PHE A 465 1.44 -24.43 12.28
CA PHE A 465 0.62 -25.46 12.91
C PHE A 465 -0.60 -24.89 13.62
N VAL A 466 -1.58 -25.77 13.88
CA VAL A 466 -2.80 -25.43 14.63
C VAL A 466 -2.96 -26.41 15.78
N VAL A 467 -3.09 -25.89 17.00
CA VAL A 467 -3.44 -26.66 18.19
C VAL A 467 -4.85 -26.34 18.67
N ARG A 468 -5.59 -27.36 19.04
CA ARG A 468 -6.89 -27.24 19.70
C ARG A 468 -6.71 -27.52 21.20
N ILE A 469 -7.28 -26.63 22.01
CA ILE A 469 -7.19 -26.62 23.48
C ILE A 469 -8.58 -26.59 24.10
N PRO A 470 -8.73 -26.79 25.42
CA PRO A 470 -9.99 -26.49 26.09
C PRO A 470 -10.41 -25.03 25.86
N PRO A 471 -11.72 -24.75 25.74
CA PRO A 471 -12.20 -23.38 25.49
C PRO A 471 -11.71 -22.39 26.54
N VAL A 472 -11.22 -21.24 26.05
CA VAL A 472 -10.77 -20.12 26.87
C VAL A 472 -11.73 -18.95 26.65
N ASP A 473 -12.32 -18.45 27.71
CA ASP A 473 -13.33 -17.42 27.71
C ASP A 473 -13.20 -16.48 28.90
N THR A 474 -14.22 -15.67 29.17
CA THR A 474 -14.26 -14.71 30.29
C THR A 474 -14.06 -15.34 31.69
N GLN A 475 -14.16 -16.66 31.85
CA GLN A 475 -13.91 -17.34 33.10
C GLN A 475 -12.41 -17.53 33.37
N LEU A 476 -11.60 -17.55 32.32
CA LEU A 476 -10.14 -17.71 32.38
C LEU A 476 -9.43 -16.39 31.99
N THR A 477 -10.05 -15.27 32.29
CA THR A 477 -9.48 -13.94 32.03
C THR A 477 -8.11 -13.79 32.70
N ASP A 478 -7.14 -13.26 31.97
CA ASP A 478 -5.76 -13.00 32.39
C ASP A 478 -4.91 -14.27 32.71
N GLU A 479 -5.38 -15.47 32.46
CA GLU A 479 -4.53 -16.65 32.55
C GLU A 479 -3.53 -16.70 31.38
N LEU A 480 -2.25 -16.97 31.68
CA LEU A 480 -1.21 -17.14 30.68
C LEU A 480 -1.40 -18.49 29.96
N ILE A 481 -1.35 -18.47 28.65
CA ILE A 481 -1.33 -19.68 27.82
C ILE A 481 0.08 -19.83 27.25
N GLU A 482 0.64 -21.03 27.39
CA GLU A 482 1.97 -21.37 26.87
C GLU A 482 1.85 -22.56 25.93
N VAL A 483 2.45 -22.46 24.76
CA VAL A 483 2.55 -23.51 23.75
C VAL A 483 4.02 -23.83 23.52
N ASP A 484 4.46 -24.98 24.01
CA ASP A 484 5.85 -25.43 23.82
C ASP A 484 5.94 -26.33 22.60
N PHE A 485 6.86 -26.01 21.72
CA PHE A 485 7.08 -26.75 20.47
C PHE A 485 8.54 -26.77 20.06
N ARG A 486 8.89 -27.70 19.19
CA ARG A 486 10.24 -27.81 18.61
C ARG A 486 10.26 -27.42 17.16
N GLY A 487 11.30 -26.69 16.76
CA GLY A 487 11.46 -26.26 15.37
C GLY A 487 12.89 -25.93 15.01
N GLU A 488 13.14 -25.79 13.72
CA GLU A 488 14.43 -25.40 13.12
C GLU A 488 14.25 -24.07 12.37
N ILE A 489 15.15 -23.13 12.60
CA ILE A 489 15.14 -21.82 11.92
C ILE A 489 16.33 -21.71 10.97
N PHE A 490 16.07 -21.25 9.75
CA PHE A 490 17.06 -21.11 8.68
C PHE A 490 17.22 -19.66 8.21
N LYS A 491 16.40 -18.72 8.72
CA LYS A 491 16.39 -17.33 8.29
C LYS A 491 16.42 -16.40 9.49
N PHE A 492 17.28 -15.37 9.43
CA PHE A 492 17.26 -14.28 10.39
C PHE A 492 15.92 -13.56 10.37
N GLY A 493 15.43 -13.18 11.55
CA GLY A 493 14.15 -12.49 11.64
C GLY A 493 12.93 -13.37 11.31
N THR A 494 12.99 -14.67 11.63
CA THR A 494 11.86 -15.57 11.42
C THR A 494 10.68 -15.18 12.32
N LEU A 495 9.55 -14.88 11.69
CA LEU A 495 8.32 -14.49 12.37
C LEU A 495 7.48 -15.72 12.73
N PHE A 496 6.81 -15.64 13.90
CA PHE A 496 5.85 -16.60 14.40
C PHE A 496 4.53 -15.85 14.69
N THR A 497 3.79 -15.52 13.64
CA THR A 497 2.52 -14.82 13.79
C THR A 497 1.45 -15.78 14.30
N GLY A 498 0.67 -15.33 15.29
CA GLY A 498 -0.37 -16.16 15.90
C GLY A 498 -1.76 -15.64 15.65
N ARG A 499 -2.72 -16.55 15.61
CA ARG A 499 -4.16 -16.27 15.55
C ARG A 499 -4.91 -17.19 16.49
N VAL A 500 -6.00 -16.68 17.08
CA VAL A 500 -6.92 -17.45 17.89
C VAL A 500 -8.31 -17.44 17.28
N PHE A 501 -9.04 -18.55 17.37
CA PHE A 501 -10.37 -18.69 16.81
C PHE A 501 -11.14 -19.82 17.52
N HIS A 502 -12.44 -19.90 17.25
CA HIS A 502 -13.30 -20.96 17.79
C HIS A 502 -13.59 -22.01 16.70
N SER A 503 -13.20 -23.25 16.92
CA SER A 503 -13.31 -24.34 15.93
C SER A 503 -14.73 -24.63 15.48
N GLU A 504 -15.73 -24.39 16.34
CA GLU A 504 -17.16 -24.58 16.04
C GLU A 504 -17.78 -23.37 15.29
N ARG A 505 -17.01 -22.30 15.10
CA ARG A 505 -17.45 -21.07 14.44
C ARG A 505 -16.52 -20.68 13.27
N PRO A 506 -16.42 -21.56 12.25
CA PRO A 506 -15.42 -21.42 11.18
C PRO A 506 -15.62 -20.20 10.29
N HIS A 507 -16.77 -19.52 10.38
CA HIS A 507 -17.09 -18.33 9.59
C HIS A 507 -16.72 -17.01 10.29
N GLU A 508 -16.43 -17.06 11.60
CA GLU A 508 -15.94 -15.89 12.33
C GLU A 508 -14.49 -15.60 11.96
N ILE A 509 -14.14 -14.31 11.97
CA ILE A 509 -12.79 -13.88 11.65
C ILE A 509 -11.86 -14.24 12.80
N ALA A 510 -10.82 -15.00 12.49
CA ALA A 510 -9.78 -15.32 13.46
C ALA A 510 -9.09 -14.04 13.96
N GLN A 511 -8.87 -13.98 15.28
CA GLN A 511 -8.23 -12.84 15.92
C GLN A 511 -6.72 -12.96 15.87
N ASN A 512 -6.04 -11.97 15.29
CA ASN A 512 -4.59 -11.90 15.32
C ASN A 512 -4.08 -11.63 16.74
N LEU A 513 -2.95 -12.28 17.10
CA LEU A 513 -2.21 -12.00 18.32
C LEU A 513 -1.29 -10.79 18.11
N THR A 514 -1.25 -9.92 19.11
CA THR A 514 -0.43 -8.69 19.05
C THR A 514 0.91 -8.92 19.74
N PRO A 515 2.07 -8.62 19.10
CA PRO A 515 3.36 -8.68 19.77
C PRO A 515 3.38 -7.80 21.03
N GLY A 516 3.93 -8.33 22.11
CA GLY A 516 4.04 -7.59 23.37
C GLY A 516 4.38 -8.50 24.54
N ASP A 517 4.76 -7.90 25.68
CA ASP A 517 5.10 -8.56 26.93
C ASP A 517 3.87 -9.35 27.46
N ALA A 518 3.82 -10.64 27.19
CA ALA A 518 2.78 -11.56 27.66
C ALA A 518 3.12 -12.14 29.03
N ASP A 519 4.40 -12.31 29.36
CA ASP A 519 4.90 -12.83 30.62
C ASP A 519 6.10 -12.00 31.10
N PRO A 520 5.90 -11.10 32.10
CA PRO A 520 6.96 -10.24 32.62
C PRO A 520 8.18 -10.97 33.20
N LEU A 521 8.12 -12.30 33.32
CA LEU A 521 9.25 -13.13 33.77
C LEU A 521 10.21 -13.51 32.63
N VAL A 522 9.84 -13.21 31.39
CA VAL A 522 10.63 -13.52 30.20
C VAL A 522 11.08 -12.21 29.55
N ASP A 523 12.35 -12.11 29.23
CA ASP A 523 12.91 -10.93 28.51
C ASP A 523 12.61 -11.05 27.02
N ALA A 524 11.33 -10.98 26.67
CA ALA A 524 10.81 -10.98 25.30
C ALA A 524 9.56 -10.10 25.21
N ASP A 525 9.32 -9.49 24.06
CA ASP A 525 8.13 -8.69 23.75
C ASP A 525 7.74 -8.78 22.27
N ARG A 526 8.24 -9.82 21.58
CA ARG A 526 8.17 -9.94 20.13
C ARG A 526 7.85 -11.36 19.67
N LEU A 527 7.38 -11.44 18.42
CA LEU A 527 7.07 -12.69 17.72
C LEU A 527 8.14 -13.07 16.69
N GLN A 528 9.33 -12.50 16.80
CA GLN A 528 10.46 -12.72 15.91
C GLN A 528 11.57 -13.46 16.67
N VAL A 529 12.13 -14.46 15.99
CA VAL A 529 13.32 -15.18 16.47
C VAL A 529 14.47 -14.97 15.48
N ASP A 530 15.63 -14.66 16.03
CA ASP A 530 16.85 -14.39 15.27
C ASP A 530 17.81 -15.59 15.31
N LEU A 531 18.76 -15.64 14.39
CA LEU A 531 19.88 -16.59 14.42
C LEU A 531 21.00 -16.04 15.30
N MET A 532 21.54 -16.87 16.21
CA MET A 532 22.65 -16.50 17.11
C MET A 532 23.93 -16.20 16.34
N ASP A 533 24.17 -16.90 15.24
CA ASP A 533 25.40 -16.79 14.46
C ASP A 533 25.05 -16.45 13.00
N LEU A 534 25.32 -15.22 12.62
CA LEU A 534 25.23 -14.76 11.25
C LEU A 534 26.52 -15.16 10.51
N GLY A 535 26.76 -16.46 10.34
CA GLY A 535 27.84 -16.95 9.50
C GLY A 535 27.75 -16.29 8.11
N GLN A 536 28.88 -15.87 7.56
CA GLN A 536 28.93 -15.23 6.23
C GLN A 536 28.59 -16.17 5.06
N ARG A 537 28.24 -17.44 5.34
CA ARG A 537 27.99 -18.47 4.32
C ARG A 537 26.50 -18.74 4.16
N THR A 538 26.07 -18.73 2.92
CA THR A 538 24.72 -19.15 2.53
C THR A 538 24.51 -20.65 2.72
N ILE A 539 25.57 -21.46 2.47
CA ILE A 539 25.55 -22.92 2.67
C ILE A 539 26.13 -23.25 4.04
N GLN A 540 25.28 -23.73 4.97
CA GLN A 540 25.72 -24.01 6.35
C GLN A 540 26.26 -25.43 6.52
N ALA A 541 25.55 -26.43 6.08
CA ALA A 541 25.91 -27.82 6.27
C ALA A 541 25.70 -28.60 4.97
N VAL A 542 26.65 -29.44 4.61
CA VAL A 542 26.51 -30.44 3.55
C VAL A 542 26.92 -31.79 4.13
N ARG A 543 25.96 -32.70 4.26
CA ARG A 543 26.12 -34.06 4.80
C ARG A 543 25.82 -35.09 3.71
N LEU A 544 26.59 -36.13 3.66
CA LEU A 544 26.36 -37.29 2.79
C LEU A 544 25.97 -38.48 3.67
N SER A 545 25.00 -39.28 3.26
CA SER A 545 24.59 -40.51 3.96
C SER A 545 25.74 -41.52 4.01
N SER A 546 26.55 -41.57 2.96
CA SER A 546 27.75 -42.38 2.87
C SER A 546 28.81 -41.65 2.03
N PRO A 547 30.10 -41.74 2.35
CA PRO A 547 31.17 -41.25 1.48
C PRO A 547 31.46 -42.22 0.31
N VAL A 548 30.87 -43.40 0.30
CA VAL A 548 31.08 -44.46 -0.71
C VAL A 548 29.74 -44.87 -1.27
N LEU A 549 29.60 -44.87 -2.58
CA LEU A 549 28.46 -45.35 -3.34
C LEU A 549 28.80 -46.72 -3.94
N THR A 550 27.92 -47.69 -3.73
CA THR A 550 28.10 -49.07 -4.26
C THR A 550 26.86 -49.48 -5.09
N PRO A 551 26.69 -48.93 -6.31
CA PRO A 551 25.47 -49.09 -7.11
C PRO A 551 25.38 -50.47 -7.76
N ASN A 552 25.33 -51.53 -6.96
CA ASN A 552 25.31 -52.93 -7.38
C ASN A 552 23.90 -53.55 -7.31
N GLY A 553 22.90 -52.80 -6.77
CA GLY A 553 21.50 -53.20 -6.67
C GLY A 553 21.17 -54.12 -5.50
N ASP A 554 22.03 -54.16 -4.46
CA ASP A 554 21.80 -54.97 -3.24
C ASP A 554 20.99 -54.22 -2.16
N GLY A 555 20.69 -52.94 -2.38
CA GLY A 555 19.94 -52.07 -1.46
C GLY A 555 20.80 -51.38 -0.40
N VAL A 556 22.15 -51.53 -0.45
CA VAL A 556 23.06 -50.88 0.47
C VAL A 556 23.98 -49.91 -0.26
N ASP A 557 23.87 -48.61 0.08
CA ASP A 557 24.62 -47.53 -0.56
C ASP A 557 24.52 -47.50 -2.10
N ASP A 558 23.41 -47.99 -2.66
CA ASP A 558 23.10 -47.90 -4.09
C ASP A 558 22.82 -46.45 -4.54
N GLU A 559 22.50 -45.59 -3.61
CA GLU A 559 22.37 -44.15 -3.76
C GLU A 559 22.90 -43.40 -2.54
N ILE A 560 23.39 -42.20 -2.75
CA ILE A 560 23.85 -41.31 -1.69
C ILE A 560 22.80 -40.20 -1.51
N THR A 561 22.36 -40.04 -0.30
CA THR A 561 21.55 -38.88 0.11
C THR A 561 22.49 -37.70 0.43
N ILE A 562 22.23 -36.56 -0.19
CA ILE A 562 22.93 -35.31 0.00
C ILE A 562 21.96 -34.38 0.75
N GLU A 563 22.28 -34.09 2.02
CA GLU A 563 21.53 -33.12 2.84
C GLU A 563 22.34 -31.83 2.93
N TYR A 564 21.67 -30.70 2.71
CA TYR A 564 22.29 -29.38 2.87
C TYR A 564 21.32 -28.36 3.43
N ASP A 565 21.85 -27.39 4.20
CA ASP A 565 21.12 -26.30 4.81
C ASP A 565 21.48 -24.99 4.12
N LEU A 566 20.47 -24.23 3.65
CA LEU A 566 20.59 -22.90 3.09
C LEU A 566 20.05 -21.86 4.07
N LEU A 567 20.83 -20.80 4.30
CA LEU A 567 20.50 -19.77 5.29
C LEU A 567 20.30 -18.39 4.63
N ASN A 568 19.41 -17.61 5.24
CA ASN A 568 19.24 -16.16 5.00
C ASN A 568 18.99 -15.75 3.55
N LEU A 569 18.30 -16.58 2.77
CA LEU A 569 17.89 -16.24 1.42
C LEU A 569 16.62 -15.37 1.46
N ALA A 570 16.61 -14.27 0.73
CA ALA A 570 15.44 -13.39 0.61
C ALA A 570 14.30 -14.05 -0.18
N GLY A 571 14.64 -14.90 -1.14
CA GLY A 571 13.71 -15.64 -2.00
C GLY A 571 14.33 -16.91 -2.54
N GLY A 572 13.73 -17.48 -3.58
CA GLY A 572 14.30 -18.60 -4.32
C GLY A 572 15.54 -18.14 -5.10
N VAL A 573 16.64 -18.89 -4.95
CA VAL A 573 17.91 -18.65 -5.66
C VAL A 573 18.34 -19.89 -6.43
N PRO A 574 19.13 -19.76 -7.52
CA PRO A 574 19.66 -20.90 -8.25
C PRO A 574 20.59 -21.75 -7.37
N VAL A 575 20.31 -23.03 -7.30
CA VAL A 575 21.13 -24.04 -6.61
C VAL A 575 21.54 -25.10 -7.59
N ARG A 576 22.82 -25.42 -7.61
CA ARG A 576 23.39 -26.44 -8.48
C ARG A 576 24.24 -27.42 -7.70
N ILE A 577 24.00 -28.72 -7.89
CA ILE A 577 24.89 -29.79 -7.45
C ILE A 577 25.41 -30.49 -8.68
N ALA A 578 26.74 -30.46 -8.87
CA ALA A 578 27.42 -31.10 -10.00
C ALA A 578 28.47 -32.11 -9.51
N VAL A 579 28.65 -33.17 -10.28
CA VAL A 579 29.68 -34.20 -10.07
C VAL A 579 30.84 -33.93 -10.99
N HIS A 580 32.05 -33.90 -10.44
CA HIS A 580 33.27 -33.64 -11.18
C HIS A 580 34.27 -34.78 -10.99
N ASP A 581 35.10 -34.99 -12.01
CA ASP A 581 36.31 -35.80 -11.84
C ASP A 581 37.42 -35.00 -11.14
N LEU A 582 38.52 -35.66 -10.76
CA LEU A 582 39.64 -35.00 -10.10
C LEU A 582 40.39 -34.00 -11.00
N ALA A 583 40.11 -33.96 -12.31
CA ALA A 583 40.60 -32.95 -13.24
C ALA A 583 39.63 -31.73 -13.36
N GLY A 584 38.54 -31.73 -12.62
CA GLY A 584 37.55 -30.63 -12.59
C GLY A 584 36.54 -30.65 -13.73
N ARG A 585 36.46 -31.72 -14.56
CA ARG A 585 35.46 -31.85 -15.61
C ARG A 585 34.15 -32.25 -15.00
N THR A 586 33.05 -31.56 -15.36
CA THR A 586 31.68 -31.90 -14.96
C THR A 586 31.23 -33.16 -15.68
N LEU A 587 30.83 -34.16 -14.93
CA LEU A 587 30.38 -35.47 -15.42
C LEU A 587 28.85 -35.60 -15.37
N GLY A 588 28.21 -34.91 -14.43
CA GLY A 588 26.75 -34.95 -14.27
C GLY A 588 26.26 -33.82 -13.40
N ARG A 589 24.96 -33.62 -13.43
CA ARG A 589 24.25 -32.70 -12.53
C ARG A 589 23.21 -33.48 -11.73
N VAL A 590 23.25 -33.30 -10.42
CA VAL A 590 22.30 -33.92 -9.48
C VAL A 590 21.11 -32.97 -9.26
N VAL A 591 21.42 -31.66 -9.14
CA VAL A 591 20.42 -30.60 -8.96
C VAL A 591 20.79 -29.42 -9.86
N ASP A 592 19.78 -28.80 -10.46
CA ASP A 592 19.84 -27.50 -11.15
C ASP A 592 18.44 -26.87 -11.02
N ASP A 593 18.13 -26.25 -9.87
CA ASP A 593 16.79 -25.80 -9.50
C ASP A 593 16.85 -24.57 -8.61
N MET A 594 15.69 -23.98 -8.32
CA MET A 594 15.56 -22.87 -7.39
C MET A 594 15.28 -23.39 -5.98
N ALA A 595 16.01 -22.90 -4.99
CA ALA A 595 15.76 -23.22 -3.58
C ALA A 595 15.73 -21.97 -2.71
N SER A 596 14.99 -22.02 -1.60
CA SER A 596 14.92 -20.99 -0.56
C SER A 596 15.61 -21.47 0.71
N SER A 597 15.69 -20.60 1.73
CA SER A 597 16.22 -20.96 3.05
C SER A 597 15.53 -22.19 3.61
N GLY A 598 16.29 -23.15 4.09
CA GLY A 598 15.77 -24.42 4.63
C GLY A 598 16.72 -25.57 4.44
N ARG A 599 16.30 -26.76 4.93
CA ARG A 599 17.00 -28.04 4.71
C ARG A 599 16.45 -28.71 3.47
N THR A 600 17.35 -29.07 2.57
CA THR A 600 17.04 -29.82 1.35
C THR A 600 17.76 -31.17 1.37
N ILE A 601 17.04 -32.19 0.92
CA ILE A 601 17.55 -33.56 0.82
C ILE A 601 17.35 -34.03 -0.61
N VAL A 602 18.42 -34.46 -1.28
CA VAL A 602 18.39 -35.00 -2.63
C VAL A 602 19.18 -36.30 -2.70
N SER A 603 18.82 -37.20 -3.59
CA SER A 603 19.53 -38.46 -3.82
C SER A 603 20.30 -38.45 -5.14
N TRP A 604 21.45 -39.16 -5.17
CA TRP A 604 22.22 -39.40 -6.37
C TRP A 604 22.65 -40.87 -6.43
N ASP A 605 22.36 -41.50 -7.57
CA ASP A 605 22.53 -42.93 -7.85
C ASP A 605 23.83 -43.27 -8.61
N GLY A 606 24.77 -42.32 -8.65
CA GLY A 606 26.08 -42.53 -9.31
C GLY A 606 26.07 -42.37 -10.83
N ARG A 607 24.99 -41.84 -11.42
CA ARG A 607 24.87 -41.64 -12.88
C ARG A 607 25.42 -40.29 -13.31
N SER A 608 25.97 -40.29 -14.52
CA SER A 608 26.39 -39.10 -15.26
C SER A 608 25.25 -38.43 -15.99
N ALA A 609 25.52 -37.33 -16.68
CA ALA A 609 24.49 -36.56 -17.42
C ALA A 609 23.81 -37.36 -18.56
N ASP A 610 24.48 -38.37 -19.11
CA ASP A 610 23.93 -39.24 -20.15
C ASP A 610 23.19 -40.47 -19.59
N GLY A 611 23.04 -40.57 -18.27
CA GLY A 611 22.38 -41.66 -17.56
C GLY A 611 23.21 -42.93 -17.37
N SER A 612 24.49 -42.94 -17.80
CA SER A 612 25.38 -44.07 -17.57
C SER A 612 25.95 -44.04 -16.15
N LEU A 613 26.15 -45.22 -15.53
CA LEU A 613 26.87 -45.31 -14.25
C LEU A 613 28.31 -44.87 -14.43
N LEU A 614 28.79 -44.03 -13.49
CA LEU A 614 30.20 -43.63 -13.43
C LEU A 614 31.03 -44.83 -12.97
N GLY A 615 32.26 -44.98 -13.53
CA GLY A 615 33.18 -46.07 -13.16
C GLY A 615 33.66 -45.97 -11.72
N PRO A 616 34.23 -47.07 -11.16
CA PRO A 616 34.87 -46.99 -9.85
C PRO A 616 35.96 -45.91 -9.83
N GLY A 617 35.91 -45.08 -8.78
CA GLY A 617 36.81 -43.94 -8.70
C GLY A 617 36.44 -42.93 -7.62
N VAL A 618 37.23 -41.86 -7.56
CA VAL A 618 36.97 -40.73 -6.63
C VAL A 618 36.44 -39.55 -7.43
N TYR A 619 35.37 -38.93 -6.91
CA TYR A 619 34.64 -37.83 -7.53
C TYR A 619 34.45 -36.69 -6.54
N VAL A 620 34.17 -35.51 -7.06
CA VAL A 620 33.89 -34.32 -6.26
C VAL A 620 32.44 -33.89 -6.54
N LEU A 621 31.61 -33.91 -5.50
CA LEU A 621 30.29 -33.28 -5.49
C LEU A 621 30.49 -31.81 -5.13
N ARG A 622 30.08 -30.90 -5.99
CA ARG A 622 30.17 -29.46 -5.75
C ARG A 622 28.75 -28.87 -5.73
N LEU A 623 28.40 -28.35 -4.55
CA LEU A 623 27.16 -27.58 -4.34
C LEU A 623 27.50 -26.10 -4.51
N GLU A 624 26.80 -25.42 -5.39
CA GLU A 624 26.88 -23.99 -5.65
C GLU A 624 25.52 -23.32 -5.43
N VAL A 625 25.53 -22.14 -4.80
CA VAL A 625 24.36 -21.28 -4.60
C VAL A 625 24.71 -19.88 -5.05
N ASP A 626 23.94 -19.34 -5.98
CA ASP A 626 24.10 -17.99 -6.52
C ASP A 626 23.04 -17.07 -5.88
N ALA A 627 23.45 -16.41 -4.80
CA ALA A 627 22.58 -15.53 -4.01
C ALA A 627 22.99 -14.06 -4.16
N ASP A 628 22.16 -13.13 -3.69
CA ASP A 628 22.44 -11.68 -3.68
C ASP A 628 23.76 -11.34 -2.95
N SER A 629 24.16 -12.18 -1.98
CA SER A 629 25.44 -12.07 -1.27
C SER A 629 26.65 -12.54 -2.10
N GLY A 630 26.42 -13.07 -3.29
CA GLY A 630 27.42 -13.66 -4.19
C GLY A 630 27.35 -15.19 -4.24
N LEU A 631 28.26 -15.77 -5.05
CA LEU A 631 28.40 -17.22 -5.23
C LEU A 631 29.03 -17.85 -3.99
N ASP A 632 28.33 -18.76 -3.33
CA ASP A 632 28.85 -19.64 -2.29
C ASP A 632 28.95 -21.07 -2.82
N ALA A 633 30.03 -21.80 -2.47
CA ALA A 633 30.24 -23.16 -2.93
C ALA A 633 30.90 -24.04 -1.87
N ILE A 634 30.43 -25.29 -1.77
CA ILE A 634 31.03 -26.33 -0.91
C ILE A 634 31.25 -27.60 -1.72
N GLU A 635 32.41 -28.23 -1.51
CA GLU A 635 32.78 -29.47 -2.15
C GLU A 635 32.84 -30.64 -1.16
N ARG A 636 32.42 -31.81 -1.61
CA ARG A 636 32.50 -33.10 -0.88
C ARG A 636 33.06 -34.15 -1.79
N VAL A 637 33.97 -34.98 -1.21
CA VAL A 637 34.53 -36.13 -1.94
C VAL A 637 33.65 -37.34 -1.74
N VAL A 638 33.37 -38.05 -2.83
CA VAL A 638 32.62 -39.31 -2.84
C VAL A 638 33.39 -40.33 -3.69
N SER A 639 33.37 -41.58 -3.25
CA SER A 639 33.96 -42.69 -4.00
C SER A 639 32.90 -43.62 -4.53
N ILE A 640 33.09 -44.14 -5.74
CA ILE A 640 32.24 -45.20 -6.31
C ILE A 640 33.05 -46.50 -6.30
N ALA A 641 32.46 -47.55 -5.75
CA ALA A 641 33.03 -48.91 -5.73
C ALA A 641 31.96 -49.92 -6.12
N TYR A 642 32.30 -51.00 -6.75
CA TYR A 642 31.39 -52.11 -7.10
C TYR A 642 31.76 -53.37 -6.38
#